data_f0aa4ee3090fe16f3a7f9d1e03a0abe8
#
_entry.id   f0aa4ee3090fe16f3a7f9d1e03a0abe8
#
_cell.length_a   1.000
_cell.length_b   1.000
_cell.length_c   1.000
_cell.angle_alpha   90.00
_cell.angle_beta   90.00
_cell.angle_gamma   90.00
#
_symmetry.space_group_name_H-M   'P 1'
#
loop_
_entity.id
_entity.type
_entity.pdbx_description
1 polymer ?
#
loop_
_entity_poly.entity_id
_entity_poly.type
_entity_poly.pdbx_seq_one_letter_code
_entity_poly.pdbx_strand_id
1 'polypeptide(L)'
;MLHLFVFMGSFLLFTMEPMIARIILPNFGGAFHVWSITMTFFQGTLFLGYAYCHYVAKSIGKFHFIFVLLALIWIPLHTIFPTSSEISPGHLVLKLIVNYSIPFGVLATTSVIAQSWFSYQNKNRKSPYQLYVSSNAGSLVALISYITIFEPMIGLQSQKIIWFGGFLFYVILAWKCQNQLKDNNEHKTLNKNNKIDLKKAPIWLLLSALPSGFMLATTNAITLELGSMPLVWIIPLSIYLISFMLAFSDKFILSKRLLFFILPSALLFGLCSLYTISIGATWQLIAHIVALFFLSVTGHRELYNRKPEKENLTQFYLIISVGGWLGGIFVSFISPIIFNTLLEYPIIVALFLITISSGKFKHILKESKKFPLHSSLAIILFFLIPWGIGFEKIRISNNDVVYQKRNFYGIYRITDQPLLHYSVSLGFKDLVGQLIAEGINVNSIYKNQTPLDIAIKNNQTEIANLLRKKEAETANDLLATSKTKTQIKENNKKDSQVETPMLRTLMHGSTNHGEQLKHPQGQRIATSYYHANGPLGKVFKNIPNEKKNVAIIGLGIGTCATYFSENDNLVFYELDQEVVNIAKSHFTFLENCKAELKIITGDARIKLNDAKNQIYDVIFVDAFSSDAIPTHLLTKEALDLYQTKLTPDGTIIFHISNRHYDIASVITSTALNKWDVYGFATPPDTLQAFQDFALFCAIRLKNSNSSDLINSGWRPMANYQYKSKPWSDDYINTLEPLYFKFIDK
;
A
#
# COMPACT_ATOMS: atom_id res chain seq x y z
N MET A 1 -23.28 -24.62 20.44
CA MET A 1 -22.79 -23.53 21.28
C MET A 1 -21.30 -23.22 21.03
N LEU A 2 -20.39 -24.21 21.08
CA LEU A 2 -18.95 -23.98 20.78
C LEU A 2 -18.68 -23.32 19.42
N HIS A 3 -19.40 -23.68 18.35
CA HIS A 3 -19.27 -23.02 17.04
C HIS A 3 -19.62 -21.53 17.10
N LEU A 4 -20.68 -21.15 17.84
CA LEU A 4 -21.07 -19.75 18.00
C LEU A 4 -20.07 -18.99 18.86
N PHE A 5 -19.54 -19.60 19.92
CA PHE A 5 -18.51 -19.03 20.79
C PHE A 5 -17.23 -18.70 19.99
N VAL A 6 -16.75 -19.64 19.19
CA VAL A 6 -15.58 -19.48 18.34
C VAL A 6 -15.81 -18.45 17.23
N PHE A 7 -17.00 -18.48 16.61
CA PHE A 7 -17.38 -17.50 15.60
C PHE A 7 -17.36 -16.07 16.18
N MET A 8 -18.03 -15.87 17.33
CA MET A 8 -18.08 -14.55 17.99
C MET A 8 -16.70 -14.05 18.45
N GLY A 9 -15.87 -14.94 19.02
CA GLY A 9 -14.51 -14.57 19.40
C GLY A 9 -13.68 -14.08 18.21
N SER A 10 -13.75 -14.79 17.09
CA SER A 10 -13.04 -14.40 15.88
C SER A 10 -13.65 -13.17 15.19
N PHE A 11 -14.98 -13.04 15.21
CA PHE A 11 -15.67 -11.86 14.71
C PHE A 11 -15.22 -10.58 15.46
N LEU A 12 -15.21 -10.62 16.78
CA LEU A 12 -14.77 -9.50 17.62
C LEU A 12 -13.29 -9.19 17.44
N LEU A 13 -12.45 -10.22 17.31
CA LEU A 13 -11.01 -10.05 17.09
C LEU A 13 -10.74 -9.31 15.78
N PHE A 14 -11.34 -9.74 14.67
CA PHE A 14 -11.11 -9.18 13.35
C PHE A 14 -11.88 -7.87 13.07
N THR A 15 -12.92 -7.54 13.83
CA THR A 15 -13.51 -6.19 13.82
C THR A 15 -12.69 -5.20 14.63
N MET A 16 -11.97 -5.67 15.66
CA MET A 16 -11.10 -4.83 16.49
C MET A 16 -9.89 -4.31 15.72
N GLU A 17 -9.30 -5.09 14.82
CA GLU A 17 -8.10 -4.69 14.05
C GLU A 17 -8.30 -3.40 13.23
N PRO A 18 -9.26 -3.31 12.30
CA PRO A 18 -9.48 -2.09 11.55
C PRO A 18 -10.03 -0.93 12.41
N MET A 19 -10.78 -1.24 13.46
CA MET A 19 -11.25 -0.23 14.40
C MET A 19 -10.08 0.44 15.15
N ILE A 20 -9.10 -0.34 15.63
CA ILE A 20 -7.88 0.19 16.26
C ILE A 20 -7.06 0.99 15.26
N ALA A 21 -6.92 0.52 14.02
CA ALA A 21 -6.23 1.27 12.98
C ALA A 21 -6.82 2.68 12.81
N ARG A 22 -8.14 2.80 12.80
CA ARG A 22 -8.82 4.11 12.74
C ARG A 22 -8.62 4.96 14.00
N ILE A 23 -8.60 4.34 15.18
CA ILE A 23 -8.38 5.05 16.46
C ILE A 23 -6.98 5.68 16.51
N ILE A 24 -5.97 4.98 15.99
CA ILE A 24 -4.58 5.46 16.06
C ILE A 24 -4.25 6.49 14.96
N LEU A 25 -4.98 6.47 13.84
CA LEU A 25 -4.72 7.29 12.66
C LEU A 25 -4.58 8.79 12.96
N PRO A 26 -5.50 9.46 13.68
CA PRO A 26 -5.39 10.89 13.96
C PRO A 26 -4.19 11.28 14.84
N ASN A 27 -3.67 10.34 15.64
CA ASN A 27 -2.62 10.61 16.63
C ASN A 27 -1.22 10.16 16.17
N PHE A 28 -1.15 9.19 15.26
CA PHE A 28 0.11 8.60 14.79
C PHE A 28 0.34 8.79 13.28
N GLY A 29 -0.65 9.39 12.59
CA GLY A 29 -0.61 9.60 11.17
C GLY A 29 -0.99 8.36 10.36
N GLY A 30 -1.23 8.57 9.05
CA GLY A 30 -1.61 7.54 8.10
C GLY A 30 -0.45 6.79 7.46
N ALA A 31 0.74 6.86 8.04
CA ALA A 31 1.91 6.27 7.47
C ALA A 31 1.85 4.74 7.44
N PHE A 32 2.34 4.13 6.37
CA PHE A 32 2.39 2.67 6.20
C PHE A 32 3.09 1.97 7.38
N HIS A 33 4.15 2.56 7.94
CA HIS A 33 4.86 1.97 9.08
C HIS A 33 3.99 1.86 10.34
N VAL A 34 3.07 2.78 10.59
CA VAL A 34 2.11 2.71 11.71
C VAL A 34 1.25 1.45 11.56
N TRP A 35 0.82 1.17 10.33
CA TRP A 35 0.05 -0.03 10.02
C TRP A 35 0.89 -1.30 10.19
N SER A 36 2.11 -1.33 9.67
CA SER A 36 3.00 -2.51 9.79
C SER A 36 3.32 -2.85 11.25
N ILE A 37 3.56 -1.84 12.10
CA ILE A 37 3.75 -2.03 13.54
C ILE A 37 2.49 -2.60 14.18
N THR A 38 1.33 -2.04 13.84
CA THR A 38 0.04 -2.46 14.39
C THR A 38 -0.27 -3.92 14.00
N MET A 39 -0.07 -4.30 12.74
CA MET A 39 -0.23 -5.69 12.29
C MET A 39 0.73 -6.65 12.98
N THR A 40 1.98 -6.26 13.17
CA THR A 40 2.95 -7.09 13.89
C THR A 40 2.58 -7.27 15.37
N PHE A 41 2.05 -6.23 15.99
CA PHE A 41 1.49 -6.32 17.34
C PHE A 41 0.33 -7.33 17.39
N PHE A 42 -0.62 -7.30 16.47
CA PHE A 42 -1.72 -8.25 16.44
C PHE A 42 -1.24 -9.69 16.25
N GLN A 43 -0.35 -9.92 15.28
CA GLN A 43 0.23 -11.23 15.04
C GLN A 43 1.05 -11.74 16.23
N GLY A 44 1.83 -10.88 16.86
CA GLY A 44 2.59 -11.20 18.07
C GLY A 44 1.69 -11.54 19.26
N THR A 45 0.59 -10.79 19.46
CA THR A 45 -0.38 -11.06 20.52
C THR A 45 -1.17 -12.36 20.25
N LEU A 46 -1.49 -12.65 18.99
CA LEU A 46 -2.08 -13.93 18.57
C LEU A 46 -1.14 -15.10 18.91
N PHE A 47 0.13 -14.98 18.58
CA PHE A 47 1.15 -15.97 18.95
C PHE A 47 1.23 -16.17 20.47
N LEU A 48 1.29 -15.08 21.26
CA LEU A 48 1.31 -15.15 22.73
C LEU A 48 0.04 -15.81 23.28
N GLY A 49 -1.13 -15.56 22.70
CA GLY A 49 -2.38 -16.22 23.05
C GLY A 49 -2.32 -17.74 22.79
N TYR A 50 -1.72 -18.16 21.70
CA TYR A 50 -1.53 -19.60 21.41
C TYR A 50 -0.46 -20.24 22.30
N ALA A 51 0.61 -19.52 22.63
CA ALA A 51 1.59 -19.95 23.61
C ALA A 51 0.96 -20.14 25.00
N TYR A 52 0.14 -19.20 25.44
CA TYR A 52 -0.65 -19.33 26.66
C TYR A 52 -1.53 -20.59 26.62
N CYS A 53 -2.24 -20.83 25.54
CA CYS A 53 -3.06 -22.04 25.40
C CYS A 53 -2.25 -23.33 25.50
N HIS A 54 -1.03 -23.32 24.97
CA HIS A 54 -0.16 -24.51 24.97
C HIS A 54 0.45 -24.79 26.33
N TYR A 55 1.01 -23.76 26.99
CA TYR A 55 1.80 -23.92 28.22
C TYR A 55 0.99 -23.78 29.50
N VAL A 56 -0.01 -22.90 29.52
CA VAL A 56 -0.66 -22.43 30.74
C VAL A 56 -2.11 -22.90 30.85
N ALA A 57 -2.90 -22.80 29.80
CA ALA A 57 -4.34 -23.06 29.85
C ALA A 57 -4.73 -24.46 30.34
N LYS A 58 -3.88 -25.48 30.08
CA LYS A 58 -4.08 -26.86 30.56
C LYS A 58 -3.99 -26.96 32.10
N SER A 59 -3.15 -26.13 32.74
CA SER A 59 -2.96 -26.11 34.19
C SER A 59 -4.02 -25.29 34.90
N ILE A 60 -4.53 -24.24 34.24
CA ILE A 60 -5.48 -23.28 34.82
C ILE A 60 -6.94 -23.78 34.70
N GLY A 61 -7.26 -24.55 33.64
CA GLY A 61 -8.60 -25.14 33.45
C GLY A 61 -9.72 -24.09 33.49
N LYS A 62 -10.65 -24.23 34.47
CA LYS A 62 -11.77 -23.30 34.66
C LYS A 62 -11.36 -21.86 35.01
N PHE A 63 -10.18 -21.65 35.57
CA PHE A 63 -9.68 -20.32 35.92
C PHE A 63 -9.37 -19.46 34.68
N HIS A 64 -9.32 -20.04 33.48
CA HIS A 64 -9.23 -19.25 32.25
C HIS A 64 -10.32 -18.18 32.13
N PHE A 65 -11.53 -18.46 32.67
CA PHE A 65 -12.63 -17.49 32.69
C PHE A 65 -12.30 -16.20 33.45
N ILE A 66 -11.41 -16.26 34.44
CA ILE A 66 -10.92 -15.06 35.16
C ILE A 66 -10.21 -14.12 34.17
N PHE A 67 -9.43 -14.65 33.21
CA PHE A 67 -8.80 -13.79 32.20
C PHE A 67 -9.81 -13.14 31.26
N VAL A 68 -10.92 -13.85 30.96
CA VAL A 68 -12.03 -13.27 30.20
C VAL A 68 -12.69 -12.12 30.95
N LEU A 69 -12.87 -12.25 32.28
CA LEU A 69 -13.41 -11.20 33.14
C LEU A 69 -12.43 -10.03 33.32
N LEU A 70 -11.12 -10.32 33.45
CA LEU A 70 -10.09 -9.27 33.50
C LEU A 70 -10.06 -8.46 32.21
N ALA A 71 -10.24 -9.10 31.06
CA ALA A 71 -10.33 -8.39 29.79
C ALA A 71 -11.52 -7.43 29.74
N LEU A 72 -12.65 -7.80 30.36
CA LEU A 72 -13.82 -6.94 30.45
C LEU A 72 -13.54 -5.66 31.24
N ILE A 73 -12.77 -5.77 32.32
CA ILE A 73 -12.36 -4.61 33.14
C ILE A 73 -11.32 -3.76 32.39
N TRP A 74 -10.47 -4.40 31.59
CA TRP A 74 -9.36 -3.75 30.88
C TRP A 74 -9.80 -3.02 29.61
N ILE A 75 -10.98 -3.33 29.05
CA ILE A 75 -11.44 -2.72 27.79
C ILE A 75 -11.59 -1.22 27.98
N PRO A 76 -10.76 -0.40 27.34
CA PRO A 76 -10.87 1.04 27.46
C PRO A 76 -12.02 1.53 26.58
N LEU A 77 -13.05 2.09 27.22
CA LEU A 77 -14.12 2.80 26.51
C LEU A 77 -13.60 4.10 25.88
N HIS A 78 -12.53 4.66 26.44
CA HIS A 78 -11.84 5.84 25.92
C HIS A 78 -10.34 5.57 25.86
N THR A 79 -9.76 5.65 24.68
CA THR A 79 -8.31 5.62 24.49
C THR A 79 -7.76 7.02 24.74
N ILE A 80 -7.08 7.21 25.86
CA ILE A 80 -6.33 8.44 26.13
C ILE A 80 -4.96 8.29 25.44
N PHE A 81 -4.88 8.74 24.19
CA PHE A 81 -3.57 8.94 23.55
C PHE A 81 -3.11 10.37 23.89
N PRO A 82 -1.95 10.55 24.54
CA PRO A 82 -1.42 11.91 24.69
C PRO A 82 -1.06 12.48 23.32
N THR A 83 -1.42 13.70 23.10
CA THR A 83 -1.00 14.55 21.98
C THR A 83 0.46 14.97 22.15
N SER A 84 1.40 14.04 22.27
CA SER A 84 2.82 14.39 22.32
C SER A 84 3.39 14.46 20.92
N SER A 85 4.14 15.51 20.65
CA SER A 85 4.79 15.80 19.37
C SER A 85 5.90 14.80 19.00
N GLU A 86 6.34 13.97 19.90
CA GLU A 86 7.34 12.93 19.66
C GLU A 86 6.68 11.56 19.56
N ILE A 87 6.39 11.17 18.32
CA ILE A 87 5.82 9.85 18.02
C ILE A 87 6.94 8.93 17.59
N SER A 88 7.41 8.11 18.53
CA SER A 88 8.32 7.02 18.18
C SER A 88 7.56 5.72 17.93
N PRO A 89 8.08 4.82 17.09
CA PRO A 89 7.55 3.47 16.93
C PRO A 89 7.39 2.73 18.25
N GLY A 90 8.30 2.95 19.19
CA GLY A 90 8.25 2.34 20.52
C GLY A 90 7.05 2.82 21.37
N HIS A 91 6.68 4.08 21.27
CA HIS A 91 5.47 4.62 21.94
C HIS A 91 4.19 4.00 21.38
N LEU A 92 4.10 3.81 20.07
CA LEU A 92 2.96 3.14 19.44
C LEU A 92 2.83 1.70 19.96
N VAL A 93 3.92 0.93 19.95
CA VAL A 93 3.93 -0.45 20.45
C VAL A 93 3.52 -0.50 21.92
N LEU A 94 4.10 0.36 22.76
CA LEU A 94 3.78 0.40 24.20
C LEU A 94 2.28 0.68 24.43
N LYS A 95 1.72 1.63 23.69
CA LYS A 95 0.29 1.97 23.80
C LYS A 95 -0.62 0.86 23.31
N LEU A 96 -0.26 0.19 22.21
CA LEU A 96 -0.99 -0.97 21.76
C LEU A 96 -0.96 -2.10 22.79
N ILE A 97 0.21 -2.35 23.41
CA ILE A 97 0.34 -3.34 24.48
C ILE A 97 -0.54 -2.99 25.68
N VAL A 98 -0.42 -1.77 26.18
CA VAL A 98 -1.15 -1.35 27.39
C VAL A 98 -2.66 -1.35 27.16
N ASN A 99 -3.15 -0.87 26.03
CA ASN A 99 -4.59 -0.70 25.83
C ASN A 99 -5.28 -1.94 25.26
N TYR A 100 -4.61 -2.73 24.42
CA TYR A 100 -5.29 -3.76 23.62
C TYR A 100 -4.77 -5.19 23.81
N SER A 101 -3.60 -5.41 24.45
CA SER A 101 -3.01 -6.76 24.52
C SER A 101 -3.89 -7.76 25.26
N ILE A 102 -4.54 -7.36 26.35
CA ILE A 102 -5.36 -8.27 27.17
C ILE A 102 -6.64 -8.66 26.44
N PRO A 103 -7.52 -7.73 26.00
CA PRO A 103 -8.74 -8.12 25.31
C PRO A 103 -8.46 -8.85 23.99
N PHE A 104 -7.45 -8.41 23.21
CA PHE A 104 -7.06 -9.08 21.99
C PHE A 104 -6.50 -10.49 22.28
N GLY A 105 -5.63 -10.62 23.28
CA GLY A 105 -5.03 -11.89 23.71
C GLY A 105 -6.09 -12.89 24.15
N VAL A 106 -7.10 -12.47 24.92
CA VAL A 106 -8.23 -13.33 25.31
C VAL A 106 -9.00 -13.83 24.09
N LEU A 107 -9.36 -12.94 23.16
CA LEU A 107 -10.05 -13.31 21.93
C LEU A 107 -9.20 -14.26 21.07
N ALA A 108 -7.89 -14.03 20.99
CA ALA A 108 -6.94 -14.88 20.27
C ALA A 108 -6.90 -16.32 20.80
N THR A 109 -7.11 -16.54 22.10
CA THR A 109 -7.16 -17.89 22.70
C THR A 109 -8.39 -18.70 22.34
N THR A 110 -9.49 -18.04 21.96
CA THR A 110 -10.83 -18.61 21.83
C THR A 110 -10.88 -19.86 20.98
N SER A 111 -10.30 -19.81 19.78
CA SER A 111 -10.32 -20.92 18.83
C SER A 111 -9.59 -22.15 19.36
N VAL A 112 -8.41 -21.98 19.95
CA VAL A 112 -7.56 -23.08 20.43
C VAL A 112 -8.15 -23.70 21.70
N ILE A 113 -8.66 -22.87 22.63
CA ILE A 113 -9.28 -23.35 23.86
C ILE A 113 -10.58 -24.11 23.52
N ALA A 114 -11.45 -23.59 22.66
CA ALA A 114 -12.68 -24.26 22.28
C ALA A 114 -12.40 -25.62 21.60
N GLN A 115 -11.36 -25.70 20.78
CA GLN A 115 -10.95 -26.98 20.15
C GLN A 115 -10.41 -27.97 21.20
N SER A 116 -9.66 -27.48 22.18
CA SER A 116 -9.22 -28.29 23.32
C SER A 116 -10.43 -28.83 24.08
N TRP A 117 -11.39 -27.97 24.47
CA TRP A 117 -12.63 -28.38 25.14
C TRP A 117 -13.44 -29.39 24.33
N PHE A 118 -13.57 -29.17 23.03
CA PHE A 118 -14.27 -30.10 22.14
C PHE A 118 -13.61 -31.49 22.07
N SER A 119 -12.28 -31.54 22.07
CA SER A 119 -11.52 -32.78 22.03
C SER A 119 -11.73 -33.61 23.31
N TYR A 120 -11.93 -32.96 24.47
CA TYR A 120 -12.22 -33.64 25.74
C TYR A 120 -13.66 -34.17 25.82
N GLN A 121 -14.63 -33.43 25.27
CA GLN A 121 -16.07 -33.84 25.31
C GLN A 121 -16.40 -34.97 24.37
N ASN A 122 -15.79 -35.01 23.19
CA ASN A 122 -16.11 -35.96 22.13
C ASN A 122 -14.97 -36.98 21.93
N LYS A 123 -14.95 -38.04 22.75
CA LYS A 123 -14.04 -39.17 22.55
C LYS A 123 -14.28 -39.91 21.21
N ASN A 124 -15.50 -39.79 20.61
CA ASN A 124 -15.89 -40.49 19.41
C ASN A 124 -16.25 -39.58 18.22
N ARG A 125 -15.45 -39.63 17.14
CA ARG A 125 -15.73 -39.38 15.72
C ARG A 125 -15.76 -37.96 15.14
N LYS A 126 -15.96 -36.84 15.86
CA LYS A 126 -15.94 -35.53 15.20
C LYS A 126 -14.57 -34.86 15.33
N SER A 127 -14.08 -34.29 14.24
CA SER A 127 -12.79 -33.59 14.19
C SER A 127 -12.89 -32.21 14.84
N PRO A 128 -12.03 -31.83 15.80
CA PRO A 128 -12.00 -30.50 16.40
C PRO A 128 -11.62 -29.40 15.37
N TYR A 129 -11.02 -29.78 14.26
CA TYR A 129 -10.67 -28.86 13.18
C TYR A 129 -11.87 -28.18 12.49
N GLN A 130 -13.10 -28.73 12.65
CA GLN A 130 -14.32 -28.06 12.18
C GLN A 130 -14.59 -26.73 12.89
N LEU A 131 -14.16 -26.57 14.15
CA LEU A 131 -14.26 -25.29 14.87
C LEU A 131 -13.34 -24.23 14.25
N TYR A 132 -12.23 -24.65 13.66
CA TYR A 132 -11.34 -23.73 12.96
C TYR A 132 -11.98 -23.12 11.71
N VAL A 133 -12.81 -23.89 10.99
CA VAL A 133 -13.64 -23.34 9.89
C VAL A 133 -14.60 -22.27 10.40
N SER A 134 -15.25 -22.51 11.55
CA SER A 134 -16.16 -21.51 12.16
C SER A 134 -15.43 -20.26 12.63
N SER A 135 -14.20 -20.41 13.12
CA SER A 135 -13.32 -19.29 13.47
C SER A 135 -13.03 -18.41 12.25
N ASN A 136 -12.55 -19.01 11.17
CA ASN A 136 -12.24 -18.27 9.95
C ASN A 136 -13.48 -17.66 9.29
N ALA A 137 -14.65 -18.33 9.39
CA ALA A 137 -15.91 -17.75 8.95
C ALA A 137 -16.28 -16.48 9.74
N GLY A 138 -16.11 -16.50 11.07
CA GLY A 138 -16.29 -15.32 11.92
C GLY A 138 -15.36 -14.17 11.52
N SER A 139 -14.08 -14.47 11.29
CA SER A 139 -13.09 -13.51 10.83
C SER A 139 -13.45 -12.90 9.46
N LEU A 140 -13.85 -13.74 8.50
CA LEU A 140 -14.24 -13.30 7.16
C LEU A 140 -15.49 -12.41 7.19
N VAL A 141 -16.52 -12.80 7.95
CA VAL A 141 -17.73 -11.99 8.11
C VAL A 141 -17.41 -10.67 8.79
N ALA A 142 -16.50 -10.65 9.78
CA ALA A 142 -16.04 -9.42 10.43
C ALA A 142 -15.41 -8.45 9.42
N LEU A 143 -14.47 -8.91 8.60
CA LEU A 143 -13.79 -8.08 7.62
C LEU A 143 -14.73 -7.54 6.55
N ILE A 144 -15.60 -8.39 6.00
CA ILE A 144 -16.58 -7.97 4.99
C ILE A 144 -17.56 -6.96 5.58
N SER A 145 -18.14 -7.27 6.77
CA SER A 145 -19.09 -6.38 7.42
C SER A 145 -18.45 -5.07 7.85
N TYR A 146 -17.15 -5.08 8.18
CA TYR A 146 -16.45 -3.84 8.52
C TYR A 146 -16.44 -2.85 7.34
N ILE A 147 -16.05 -3.30 6.15
CA ILE A 147 -16.01 -2.45 4.96
C ILE A 147 -17.42 -2.04 4.51
N THR A 148 -18.38 -2.99 4.54
CA THR A 148 -19.70 -2.75 3.90
C THR A 148 -20.72 -2.13 4.83
N ILE A 149 -20.57 -2.27 6.15
CA ILE A 149 -21.57 -1.86 7.14
C ILE A 149 -20.95 -0.93 8.19
N PHE A 150 -19.88 -1.38 8.90
CA PHE A 150 -19.37 -0.65 10.04
C PHE A 150 -18.73 0.68 9.63
N GLU A 151 -17.82 0.66 8.69
CA GLU A 151 -17.13 1.88 8.25
C GLU A 151 -18.07 2.89 7.56
N PRO A 152 -18.90 2.48 6.56
CA PRO A 152 -19.72 3.45 5.83
C PRO A 152 -20.95 3.94 6.57
N MET A 153 -21.43 3.22 7.59
CA MET A 153 -22.72 3.54 8.22
C MET A 153 -22.61 3.99 9.68
N ILE A 154 -21.53 3.61 10.37
CA ILE A 154 -21.45 3.71 11.84
C ILE A 154 -20.21 4.50 12.25
N GLY A 155 -20.37 5.58 13.02
CA GLY A 155 -19.26 6.32 13.61
C GLY A 155 -18.45 5.48 14.60
N LEU A 156 -17.17 5.80 14.78
CA LEU A 156 -16.21 5.02 15.55
C LEU A 156 -16.63 4.85 17.03
N GLN A 157 -17.25 5.88 17.64
CA GLN A 157 -17.75 5.77 19.02
C GLN A 157 -18.88 4.75 19.11
N SER A 158 -19.81 4.76 18.17
CA SER A 158 -20.89 3.77 18.12
C SER A 158 -20.34 2.36 17.84
N GLN A 159 -19.31 2.24 16.98
CA GLN A 159 -18.62 0.97 16.76
C GLN A 159 -18.03 0.40 18.04
N LYS A 160 -17.38 1.23 18.88
CA LYS A 160 -16.83 0.83 20.19
C LYS A 160 -17.94 0.29 21.12
N ILE A 161 -19.10 0.96 21.18
CA ILE A 161 -20.23 0.55 22.01
C ILE A 161 -20.81 -0.79 21.54
N ILE A 162 -21.02 -0.96 20.22
CA ILE A 162 -21.53 -2.20 19.61
C ILE A 162 -20.52 -3.34 19.86
N TRP A 163 -19.24 -3.08 19.69
CA TRP A 163 -18.18 -4.05 19.93
C TRP A 163 -18.14 -4.49 21.38
N PHE A 164 -18.27 -3.55 22.32
CA PHE A 164 -18.35 -3.85 23.75
C PHE A 164 -19.57 -4.69 24.10
N GLY A 165 -20.76 -4.39 23.54
CA GLY A 165 -21.96 -5.22 23.68
C GLY A 165 -21.75 -6.64 23.13
N GLY A 166 -21.07 -6.77 21.99
CA GLY A 166 -20.66 -8.05 21.43
C GLY A 166 -19.69 -8.81 22.36
N PHE A 167 -18.76 -8.09 23.02
CA PHE A 167 -17.84 -8.70 23.97
C PHE A 167 -18.57 -9.20 25.23
N LEU A 168 -19.56 -8.47 25.75
CA LEU A 168 -20.42 -8.97 26.84
C LEU A 168 -21.15 -10.26 26.43
N PHE A 169 -21.69 -10.32 25.23
CA PHE A 169 -22.30 -11.54 24.71
C PHE A 169 -21.28 -12.70 24.60
N TYR A 170 -20.07 -12.42 24.14
CA TYR A 170 -18.96 -13.37 24.14
C TYR A 170 -18.64 -13.92 25.53
N VAL A 171 -18.60 -13.07 26.57
CA VAL A 171 -18.39 -13.47 27.98
C VAL A 171 -19.48 -14.47 28.42
N ILE A 172 -20.75 -14.19 28.10
CA ILE A 172 -21.87 -15.11 28.40
C ILE A 172 -21.69 -16.46 27.70
N LEU A 173 -21.28 -16.45 26.43
CA LEU A 173 -21.00 -17.68 25.68
C LEU A 173 -19.85 -18.48 26.31
N ALA A 174 -18.75 -17.78 26.68
CA ALA A 174 -17.59 -18.38 27.34
C ALA A 174 -18.01 -19.08 28.65
N TRP A 175 -18.77 -18.38 29.50
CA TRP A 175 -19.30 -18.93 30.74
C TRP A 175 -20.17 -20.18 30.52
N LYS A 176 -21.13 -20.12 29.57
CA LYS A 176 -21.98 -21.26 29.24
C LYS A 176 -21.19 -22.45 28.67
N CYS A 177 -20.20 -22.20 27.82
CA CYS A 177 -19.37 -23.26 27.25
C CYS A 177 -18.50 -23.91 28.32
N GLN A 178 -17.94 -23.13 29.25
CA GLN A 178 -17.10 -23.64 30.32
C GLN A 178 -17.90 -24.48 31.35
N ASN A 179 -19.12 -24.05 31.71
CA ASN A 179 -19.96 -24.77 32.64
C ASN A 179 -20.45 -26.15 32.12
N GLN A 180 -20.42 -26.35 30.80
CA GLN A 180 -20.71 -27.65 30.20
C GLN A 180 -19.52 -28.62 30.24
N LEU A 181 -18.32 -28.16 30.63
CA LEU A 181 -17.20 -29.04 30.88
C LEU A 181 -17.46 -29.83 32.17
N LYS A 182 -17.74 -31.11 32.08
CA LYS A 182 -17.87 -32.00 33.24
C LYS A 182 -16.55 -31.99 34.02
N ASP A 183 -16.65 -31.96 35.34
CA ASP A 183 -15.52 -32.16 36.25
C ASP A 183 -15.00 -33.60 36.14
N ASN A 184 -14.32 -33.94 35.12
CA ASN A 184 -13.64 -35.24 35.04
C ASN A 184 -12.26 -35.07 35.71
N ASN A 185 -12.11 -35.61 36.91
CA ASN A 185 -10.83 -35.80 37.61
C ASN A 185 -9.80 -36.64 36.81
N GLU A 186 -10.15 -37.13 35.62
CA GLU A 186 -9.28 -37.82 34.66
C GLU A 186 -8.23 -36.92 33.97
N HIS A 187 -8.17 -35.61 34.30
CA HIS A 187 -7.17 -34.68 33.72
C HIS A 187 -5.71 -35.02 34.06
N LYS A 188 -5.47 -35.99 34.97
CA LYS A 188 -4.12 -36.29 35.46
C LYS A 188 -3.32 -37.30 34.63
N THR A 189 -3.91 -37.99 33.63
CA THR A 189 -3.25 -39.10 32.94
C THR A 189 -3.04 -38.90 31.43
N LEU A 190 -3.08 -37.70 30.91
CA LEU A 190 -2.58 -37.47 29.55
C LEU A 190 -1.06 -37.55 29.58
N ASN A 191 -0.56 -38.64 29.05
CA ASN A 191 0.85 -39.06 28.97
C ASN A 191 1.80 -37.87 28.81
N LYS A 192 2.69 -37.71 29.81
CA LYS A 192 3.82 -36.78 29.87
C LYS A 192 4.89 -37.04 28.77
N ASN A 193 4.70 -38.05 27.94
CA ASN A 193 5.74 -38.58 27.04
C ASN A 193 5.55 -38.31 25.55
N ASN A 194 4.56 -37.56 25.11
CA ASN A 194 4.51 -37.18 23.71
C ASN A 194 5.48 -36.03 23.43
N LYS A 195 6.77 -36.42 23.24
CA LYS A 195 7.80 -35.54 22.69
C LYS A 195 7.28 -34.97 21.38
N ILE A 196 7.47 -33.69 21.24
CA ILE A 196 7.25 -32.96 19.97
C ILE A 196 7.91 -33.77 18.85
N ASP A 197 7.17 -34.05 17.78
CA ASP A 197 7.78 -34.53 16.54
C ASP A 197 8.52 -33.36 15.89
N LEU A 198 9.68 -33.02 16.45
CA LEU A 198 10.58 -31.95 15.98
C LEU A 198 10.96 -32.12 14.51
N LYS A 199 10.80 -33.32 13.96
CA LYS A 199 11.06 -33.58 12.53
C LYS A 199 9.99 -32.96 11.61
N LYS A 200 8.75 -32.80 12.11
CA LYS A 200 7.64 -32.18 11.33
C LYS A 200 7.50 -30.67 11.56
N ALA A 201 8.04 -30.14 12.65
CA ALA A 201 7.94 -28.72 13.01
C ALA A 201 8.44 -27.75 11.93
N PRO A 202 9.61 -27.98 11.28
CA PRO A 202 10.08 -27.07 10.23
C PRO A 202 9.15 -26.99 9.02
N ILE A 203 8.54 -28.10 8.61
CA ILE A 203 7.62 -28.09 7.48
C ILE A 203 6.29 -27.41 7.82
N TRP A 204 5.79 -27.55 9.05
CA TRP A 204 4.60 -26.81 9.52
C TRP A 204 4.86 -25.31 9.55
N LEU A 205 6.03 -24.92 10.02
CA LEU A 205 6.47 -23.53 10.08
C LEU A 205 6.56 -22.92 8.67
N LEU A 206 7.20 -23.61 7.71
CA LEU A 206 7.31 -23.13 6.33
C LEU A 206 5.93 -23.06 5.63
N LEU A 207 5.10 -24.12 5.78
CA LEU A 207 3.78 -24.15 5.17
C LEU A 207 2.78 -23.13 5.75
N SER A 208 3.08 -22.53 6.90
CA SER A 208 2.33 -21.39 7.45
C SER A 208 3.00 -20.06 7.15
N ALA A 209 4.33 -19.97 7.18
CA ALA A 209 5.07 -18.73 6.93
C ALA A 209 4.95 -18.25 5.48
N LEU A 210 5.07 -19.20 4.51
CA LEU A 210 5.09 -18.82 3.10
C LEU A 210 3.75 -18.30 2.59
N PRO A 211 2.57 -18.90 2.86
CA PRO A 211 1.29 -18.30 2.50
C PRO A 211 1.01 -16.97 3.22
N SER A 212 1.38 -16.84 4.50
CA SER A 212 1.21 -15.59 5.27
C SER A 212 2.10 -14.48 4.71
N GLY A 213 3.37 -14.77 4.47
CA GLY A 213 4.30 -13.83 3.83
C GLY A 213 3.84 -13.46 2.40
N PHE A 214 3.34 -14.43 1.63
CA PHE A 214 2.84 -14.18 0.28
C PHE A 214 1.60 -13.29 0.26
N MET A 215 0.71 -13.42 1.23
CA MET A 215 -0.43 -12.52 1.41
C MET A 215 0.03 -11.07 1.58
N LEU A 216 1.04 -10.83 2.43
CA LEU A 216 1.58 -9.48 2.63
C LEU A 216 2.37 -8.98 1.43
N ALA A 217 3.17 -9.84 0.77
CA ALA A 217 3.87 -9.50 -0.46
C ALA A 217 2.90 -9.14 -1.60
N THR A 218 1.78 -9.86 -1.70
CA THR A 218 0.67 -9.55 -2.62
C THR A 218 0.03 -8.21 -2.27
N THR A 219 -0.21 -7.94 -0.99
CA THR A 219 -0.74 -6.64 -0.54
C THR A 219 0.20 -5.50 -0.93
N ASN A 220 1.51 -5.66 -0.73
CA ASN A 220 2.51 -4.68 -1.14
C ASN A 220 2.51 -4.44 -2.66
N ALA A 221 2.44 -5.52 -3.45
CA ALA A 221 2.39 -5.42 -4.92
C ALA A 221 1.14 -4.66 -5.38
N ILE A 222 -0.03 -5.01 -4.86
CA ILE A 222 -1.29 -4.33 -5.18
C ILE A 222 -1.22 -2.85 -4.79
N THR A 223 -0.73 -2.53 -3.59
CA THR A 223 -0.63 -1.16 -3.08
C THR A 223 0.33 -0.30 -3.91
N LEU A 224 1.45 -0.87 -4.36
CA LEU A 224 2.45 -0.15 -5.16
C LEU A 224 1.99 0.12 -6.60
N GLU A 225 1.26 -0.83 -7.21
CA GLU A 225 0.90 -0.75 -8.62
C GLU A 225 -0.46 -0.09 -8.86
N LEU A 226 -1.41 -0.31 -7.95
CA LEU A 226 -2.79 0.18 -8.08
C LEU A 226 -3.07 1.41 -7.20
N GLY A 227 -2.10 1.81 -6.39
CA GLY A 227 -2.29 2.83 -5.37
C GLY A 227 -2.74 2.28 -4.02
N SER A 228 -2.36 2.97 -2.94
CA SER A 228 -2.75 2.58 -1.60
C SER A 228 -4.18 3.02 -1.29
N MET A 229 -5.14 2.15 -1.62
CA MET A 229 -6.53 2.34 -1.19
C MET A 229 -6.65 2.00 0.30
N PRO A 230 -7.38 2.80 1.09
CA PRO A 230 -7.73 2.41 2.44
C PRO A 230 -8.37 1.02 2.46
N LEU A 231 -7.98 0.18 3.40
CA LEU A 231 -8.51 -1.17 3.58
C LEU A 231 -8.28 -2.16 2.41
N VAL A 232 -7.43 -1.82 1.41
CA VAL A 232 -7.10 -2.74 0.30
C VAL A 232 -6.55 -4.09 0.79
N TRP A 233 -5.87 -4.09 1.93
CA TRP A 233 -5.33 -5.28 2.59
C TRP A 233 -6.40 -6.31 2.99
N ILE A 234 -7.67 -5.90 3.14
CA ILE A 234 -8.76 -6.81 3.51
C ILE A 234 -9.02 -7.83 2.39
N ILE A 235 -8.81 -7.46 1.12
CA ILE A 235 -9.03 -8.38 -0.01
C ILE A 235 -8.04 -9.56 0.06
N PRO A 236 -6.70 -9.35 0.09
CA PRO A 236 -5.75 -10.45 0.27
C PRO A 236 -5.98 -11.26 1.55
N LEU A 237 -6.28 -10.61 2.67
CA LEU A 237 -6.57 -11.31 3.93
C LEU A 237 -7.84 -12.17 3.83
N SER A 238 -8.90 -11.68 3.20
CA SER A 238 -10.13 -12.46 2.98
C SER A 238 -9.86 -13.71 2.13
N ILE A 239 -9.07 -13.57 1.06
CA ILE A 239 -8.66 -14.71 0.21
C ILE A 239 -7.85 -15.72 1.01
N TYR A 240 -6.93 -15.25 1.85
CA TYR A 240 -6.15 -16.10 2.74
C TYR A 240 -7.04 -16.87 3.72
N LEU A 241 -8.03 -16.23 4.36
CA LEU A 241 -8.99 -16.89 5.25
C LEU A 241 -9.89 -17.90 4.51
N ILE A 242 -10.38 -17.54 3.32
CA ILE A 242 -11.15 -18.44 2.45
C ILE A 242 -10.32 -19.68 2.12
N SER A 243 -9.03 -19.51 1.81
CA SER A 243 -8.15 -20.64 1.50
C SER A 243 -7.98 -21.58 2.70
N PHE A 244 -7.92 -21.06 3.94
CA PHE A 244 -7.94 -21.89 5.16
C PHE A 244 -9.26 -22.65 5.31
N MET A 245 -10.39 -21.97 5.14
CA MET A 245 -11.71 -22.61 5.27
C MET A 245 -11.87 -23.78 4.29
N LEU A 246 -11.49 -23.56 3.04
CA LEU A 246 -11.53 -24.57 1.99
C LEU A 246 -10.59 -25.74 2.29
N ALA A 247 -9.33 -25.42 2.64
CA ALA A 247 -8.29 -26.42 2.84
C ALA A 247 -8.51 -27.30 4.08
N PHE A 248 -9.09 -26.75 5.15
CA PHE A 248 -9.38 -27.47 6.40
C PHE A 248 -10.77 -28.11 6.42
N SER A 249 -11.55 -27.96 5.36
CA SER A 249 -12.83 -28.67 5.19
C SER A 249 -12.59 -30.15 4.84
N ASP A 250 -13.41 -31.03 5.42
CA ASP A 250 -13.40 -32.45 5.08
C ASP A 250 -13.89 -32.69 3.64
N LYS A 251 -14.72 -31.78 3.11
CA LYS A 251 -15.26 -31.81 1.73
C LYS A 251 -14.41 -30.92 0.80
N PHE A 252 -13.10 -31.17 0.73
CA PHE A 252 -12.23 -30.42 -0.17
C PHE A 252 -12.48 -30.80 -1.64
N ILE A 253 -12.89 -29.81 -2.44
CA ILE A 253 -13.42 -30.03 -3.79
C ILE A 253 -12.31 -30.08 -4.85
N LEU A 254 -11.19 -29.36 -4.64
CA LEU A 254 -10.13 -29.23 -5.65
C LEU A 254 -9.29 -30.52 -5.73
N SER A 255 -9.24 -31.12 -6.92
CA SER A 255 -8.44 -32.31 -7.15
C SER A 255 -6.95 -32.01 -7.16
N LYS A 256 -6.10 -32.99 -6.73
CA LYS A 256 -4.66 -32.86 -6.78
C LYS A 256 -4.12 -32.61 -8.19
N ARG A 257 -4.77 -33.22 -9.21
CA ARG A 257 -4.41 -33.01 -10.62
C ARG A 257 -4.68 -31.57 -11.07
N LEU A 258 -5.85 -31.03 -10.70
CA LEU A 258 -6.22 -29.65 -11.02
C LEU A 258 -5.25 -28.64 -10.40
N LEU A 259 -4.91 -28.80 -9.11
CA LEU A 259 -3.94 -27.96 -8.43
C LEU A 259 -2.54 -28.07 -9.04
N PHE A 260 -2.16 -29.23 -9.54
CA PHE A 260 -0.84 -29.42 -10.20
C PHE A 260 -0.67 -28.56 -11.45
N PHE A 261 -1.73 -28.34 -12.24
CA PHE A 261 -1.67 -27.50 -13.44
C PHE A 261 -1.98 -26.03 -13.17
N ILE A 262 -2.97 -25.75 -12.32
CA ILE A 262 -3.41 -24.36 -12.09
C ILE A 262 -2.40 -23.58 -11.24
N LEU A 263 -1.81 -24.18 -10.20
CA LEU A 263 -0.89 -23.48 -9.31
C LEU A 263 0.31 -22.86 -10.05
N PRO A 264 1.09 -23.58 -10.88
CA PRO A 264 2.19 -22.98 -11.62
C PRO A 264 1.73 -21.86 -12.55
N SER A 265 0.60 -22.05 -13.23
CA SER A 265 0.05 -21.05 -14.17
C SER A 265 -0.38 -19.78 -13.44
N ALA A 266 -1.01 -19.92 -12.27
CA ALA A 266 -1.43 -18.81 -11.42
C ALA A 266 -0.22 -18.03 -10.87
N LEU A 267 0.81 -18.75 -10.39
CA LEU A 267 2.03 -18.12 -9.89
C LEU A 267 2.80 -17.41 -10.99
N LEU A 268 2.86 -18.02 -12.18
CA LEU A 268 3.46 -17.40 -13.35
C LEU A 268 2.71 -16.13 -13.76
N PHE A 269 1.38 -16.16 -13.79
CA PHE A 269 0.57 -14.99 -14.10
C PHE A 269 0.82 -13.86 -13.12
N GLY A 270 0.89 -14.15 -11.80
CA GLY A 270 1.25 -13.17 -10.77
C GLY A 270 2.65 -12.60 -10.93
N LEU A 271 3.65 -13.44 -11.23
CA LEU A 271 5.04 -13.00 -11.49
C LEU A 271 5.14 -12.14 -12.74
N CYS A 272 4.49 -12.54 -13.84
CA CYS A 272 4.45 -11.74 -15.07
C CYS A 272 3.79 -10.38 -14.82
N SER A 273 2.71 -10.35 -14.05
CA SER A 273 2.02 -9.11 -13.68
C SER A 273 2.93 -8.15 -12.90
N LEU A 274 3.72 -8.67 -11.95
CA LEU A 274 4.64 -7.84 -11.16
C LEU A 274 5.68 -7.09 -12.00
N TYR A 275 6.06 -7.66 -13.16
CA TYR A 275 7.12 -7.10 -14.02
C TYR A 275 6.61 -6.51 -15.34
N THR A 276 5.31 -6.59 -15.63
CA THR A 276 4.72 -6.12 -16.90
C THR A 276 3.65 -5.05 -16.67
N ILE A 277 4.00 -3.79 -16.89
CA ILE A 277 3.08 -2.64 -16.74
C ILE A 277 1.97 -2.63 -17.84
N SER A 278 2.09 -3.45 -18.88
CA SER A 278 1.24 -3.39 -20.08
C SER A 278 -0.12 -4.08 -20.00
N ILE A 279 -0.44 -4.75 -18.86
CA ILE A 279 -1.63 -5.62 -18.77
C ILE A 279 -2.88 -4.85 -18.31
N GLY A 280 -2.74 -3.62 -17.83
CA GLY A 280 -3.81 -2.85 -17.19
C GLY A 280 -4.09 -3.26 -15.74
N ALA A 281 -4.45 -2.29 -14.90
CA ALA A 281 -4.56 -2.42 -13.45
C ALA A 281 -5.49 -3.54 -12.98
N THR A 282 -6.64 -3.71 -13.65
CA THR A 282 -7.63 -4.75 -13.30
C THR A 282 -7.06 -6.17 -13.48
N TRP A 283 -6.35 -6.42 -14.58
CA TRP A 283 -5.74 -7.73 -14.82
C TRP A 283 -4.57 -8.02 -13.88
N GLN A 284 -3.81 -6.98 -13.50
CA GLN A 284 -2.75 -7.09 -12.49
C GLN A 284 -3.34 -7.51 -11.14
N LEU A 285 -4.42 -6.84 -10.71
CA LEU A 285 -5.14 -7.21 -9.47
C LEU A 285 -5.61 -8.67 -9.52
N ILE A 286 -6.28 -9.06 -10.59
CA ILE A 286 -6.76 -10.44 -10.78
C ILE A 286 -5.60 -11.43 -10.72
N ALA A 287 -4.49 -11.15 -11.39
CA ALA A 287 -3.31 -12.00 -11.39
C ALA A 287 -2.75 -12.25 -9.99
N HIS A 288 -2.59 -11.18 -9.20
CA HIS A 288 -2.09 -11.28 -7.82
C HIS A 288 -3.06 -12.02 -6.90
N ILE A 289 -4.37 -11.77 -7.01
CA ILE A 289 -5.41 -12.47 -6.22
C ILE A 289 -5.47 -13.95 -6.57
N VAL A 290 -5.42 -14.30 -7.85
CA VAL A 290 -5.44 -15.70 -8.32
C VAL A 290 -4.17 -16.44 -7.85
N ALA A 291 -3.00 -15.81 -7.97
CA ALA A 291 -1.75 -16.38 -7.46
C ALA A 291 -1.80 -16.62 -5.94
N LEU A 292 -2.28 -15.64 -5.17
CA LEU A 292 -2.45 -15.76 -3.73
C LEU A 292 -3.41 -16.89 -3.35
N PHE A 293 -4.56 -16.98 -4.01
CA PHE A 293 -5.54 -18.01 -3.73
C PHE A 293 -4.98 -19.41 -3.92
N PHE A 294 -4.36 -19.70 -5.07
CA PHE A 294 -3.87 -21.05 -5.36
C PHE A 294 -2.62 -21.42 -4.56
N LEU A 295 -1.74 -20.46 -4.28
CA LEU A 295 -0.61 -20.70 -3.37
C LEU A 295 -1.10 -21.03 -1.97
N SER A 296 -1.98 -20.19 -1.41
CA SER A 296 -2.48 -20.33 -0.05
C SER A 296 -3.31 -21.60 0.12
N VAL A 297 -4.23 -21.89 -0.80
CA VAL A 297 -5.07 -23.11 -0.71
C VAL A 297 -4.22 -24.39 -0.80
N THR A 298 -3.18 -24.36 -1.64
CA THR A 298 -2.27 -25.51 -1.76
C THR A 298 -1.43 -25.69 -0.50
N GLY A 299 -0.86 -24.59 0.04
CA GLY A 299 -0.06 -24.60 1.27
C GLY A 299 -0.89 -25.07 2.48
N HIS A 300 -2.07 -24.50 2.66
CA HIS A 300 -2.98 -24.85 3.75
C HIS A 300 -3.49 -26.30 3.62
N ARG A 301 -3.74 -26.78 2.40
CA ARG A 301 -4.14 -28.19 2.20
C ARG A 301 -3.00 -29.16 2.51
N GLU A 302 -1.77 -28.81 2.15
CA GLU A 302 -0.61 -29.61 2.49
C GLU A 302 -0.34 -29.59 4.01
N LEU A 303 -0.57 -28.46 4.66
CA LEU A 303 -0.53 -28.32 6.12
C LEU A 303 -1.60 -29.20 6.79
N TYR A 304 -2.85 -29.17 6.30
CA TYR A 304 -3.94 -30.03 6.79
C TYR A 304 -3.61 -31.51 6.65
N ASN A 305 -3.03 -31.93 5.52
CA ASN A 305 -2.64 -33.33 5.29
C ASN A 305 -1.55 -33.83 6.25
N ARG A 306 -0.75 -32.90 6.81
CA ARG A 306 0.35 -33.18 7.76
C ARG A 306 -0.01 -32.86 9.21
N LYS A 307 -1.28 -32.55 9.49
CA LYS A 307 -1.73 -32.28 10.85
C LYS A 307 -1.43 -33.44 11.80
N PRO A 308 -1.10 -33.17 13.08
CA PRO A 308 -0.88 -34.18 14.07
C PRO A 308 -2.21 -34.79 14.57
N GLU A 309 -2.10 -35.80 15.42
CA GLU A 309 -3.19 -36.32 16.21
C GLU A 309 -3.69 -35.27 17.21
N LYS A 310 -4.88 -35.53 17.81
CA LYS A 310 -5.62 -34.56 18.66
C LYS A 310 -4.80 -34.12 19.90
N GLU A 311 -3.94 -34.97 20.41
CA GLU A 311 -3.10 -34.76 21.60
C GLU A 311 -2.08 -33.62 21.39
N ASN A 312 -1.59 -33.43 20.16
CA ASN A 312 -0.58 -32.42 19.79
C ASN A 312 -1.19 -31.17 19.10
N LEU A 313 -2.50 -30.98 19.21
CA LEU A 313 -3.24 -29.91 18.56
C LEU A 313 -2.73 -28.50 18.92
N THR A 314 -2.55 -28.24 20.22
CA THR A 314 -2.13 -26.91 20.69
C THR A 314 -0.72 -26.56 20.24
N GLN A 315 0.18 -27.55 20.16
CA GLN A 315 1.50 -27.38 19.62
C GLN A 315 1.52 -27.08 18.13
N PHE A 316 0.69 -27.78 17.37
CA PHE A 316 0.52 -27.53 15.95
C PHE A 316 0.09 -26.09 15.68
N TYR A 317 -0.92 -25.60 16.40
CA TYR A 317 -1.38 -24.20 16.26
C TYR A 317 -0.33 -23.18 16.72
N LEU A 318 0.45 -23.51 17.77
CA LEU A 318 1.55 -22.66 18.18
C LEU A 318 2.60 -22.52 17.07
N ILE A 319 3.02 -23.62 16.43
CA ILE A 319 4.01 -23.58 15.33
C ILE A 319 3.46 -22.85 14.12
N ILE A 320 2.18 -23.03 13.77
CA ILE A 320 1.54 -22.31 12.68
C ILE A 320 1.51 -20.80 12.95
N SER A 321 1.19 -20.38 14.17
CA SER A 321 1.15 -18.96 14.52
C SER A 321 2.53 -18.32 14.48
N VAL A 322 3.56 -19.03 14.97
CA VAL A 322 4.97 -18.60 14.81
C VAL A 322 5.33 -18.44 13.34
N GLY A 323 5.00 -19.45 12.52
CA GLY A 323 5.28 -19.41 11.09
C GLY A 323 4.60 -18.20 10.42
N GLY A 324 3.29 -18.00 10.66
CA GLY A 324 2.57 -16.84 10.13
C GLY A 324 3.19 -15.51 10.53
N TRP A 325 3.56 -15.35 11.80
CA TRP A 325 4.23 -14.17 12.33
C TRP A 325 5.62 -13.94 11.70
N LEU A 326 6.44 -14.99 11.56
CA LEU A 326 7.75 -14.90 10.89
C LEU A 326 7.61 -14.52 9.41
N GLY A 327 6.63 -15.07 8.70
CA GLY A 327 6.31 -14.64 7.33
C GLY A 327 5.95 -13.15 7.26
N GLY A 328 5.16 -12.68 8.23
CA GLY A 328 4.81 -11.27 8.38
C GLY A 328 6.01 -10.38 8.66
N ILE A 329 6.86 -10.73 9.63
CA ILE A 329 8.10 -10.01 9.96
C ILE A 329 9.02 -9.93 8.75
N PHE A 330 9.20 -11.04 8.02
CA PHE A 330 10.06 -11.07 6.84
C PHE A 330 9.62 -10.04 5.81
N VAL A 331 8.32 -9.99 5.47
CA VAL A 331 7.83 -9.08 4.43
C VAL A 331 7.70 -7.64 4.92
N SER A 332 7.23 -7.41 6.16
CA SER A 332 6.94 -6.06 6.65
C SER A 332 8.17 -5.32 7.19
N PHE A 333 9.16 -6.02 7.75
CA PHE A 333 10.31 -5.39 8.41
C PHE A 333 11.64 -5.72 7.76
N ILE A 334 11.87 -6.99 7.40
CA ILE A 334 13.17 -7.42 6.88
C ILE A 334 13.33 -7.06 5.41
N SER A 335 12.32 -7.34 4.59
CA SER A 335 12.39 -7.11 3.14
C SER A 335 12.61 -5.64 2.77
N PRO A 336 11.92 -4.64 3.39
CA PRO A 336 12.16 -3.23 3.06
C PRO A 336 13.56 -2.72 3.42
N ILE A 337 14.26 -3.39 4.34
CA ILE A 337 15.64 -3.03 4.72
C ILE A 337 16.66 -3.65 3.75
N ILE A 338 16.40 -4.88 3.28
CA ILE A 338 17.36 -5.65 2.48
C ILE A 338 17.19 -5.39 0.97
N PHE A 339 15.95 -5.22 0.51
CA PHE A 339 15.64 -5.14 -0.92
C PHE A 339 15.13 -3.75 -1.32
N ASN A 340 15.66 -3.24 -2.42
CA ASN A 340 15.18 -1.99 -3.03
C ASN A 340 13.95 -2.20 -3.95
N THR A 341 13.50 -3.44 -4.11
CA THR A 341 12.35 -3.84 -4.93
C THR A 341 11.49 -4.85 -4.18
N LEU A 342 10.41 -5.38 -4.79
CA LEU A 342 9.54 -6.41 -4.20
C LEU A 342 10.09 -7.83 -4.38
N LEU A 343 11.40 -8.06 -4.12
CA LEU A 343 12.03 -9.37 -4.30
C LEU A 343 11.47 -10.45 -3.36
N GLU A 344 10.84 -10.06 -2.24
CA GLU A 344 10.17 -11.03 -1.36
C GLU A 344 9.08 -11.82 -2.09
N TYR A 345 8.39 -11.22 -3.06
CA TYR A 345 7.33 -11.89 -3.82
C TYR A 345 7.88 -13.12 -4.60
N PRO A 346 8.83 -12.97 -5.53
CA PRO A 346 9.40 -14.13 -6.23
C PRO A 346 10.18 -15.09 -5.30
N ILE A 347 10.83 -14.59 -4.24
CA ILE A 347 11.55 -15.43 -3.28
C ILE A 347 10.58 -16.37 -2.56
N ILE A 348 9.43 -15.85 -2.08
CA ILE A 348 8.43 -16.68 -1.40
C ILE A 348 7.85 -17.71 -2.37
N VAL A 349 7.56 -17.32 -3.62
CA VAL A 349 7.10 -18.26 -4.64
C VAL A 349 8.10 -19.39 -4.86
N ALA A 350 9.38 -19.08 -5.00
CA ALA A 350 10.44 -20.07 -5.18
C ALA A 350 10.56 -21.01 -3.96
N LEU A 351 10.60 -20.45 -2.75
CA LEU A 351 10.67 -21.24 -1.51
C LEU A 351 9.43 -22.13 -1.33
N PHE A 352 8.26 -21.64 -1.71
CA PHE A 352 7.02 -22.41 -1.67
C PHE A 352 7.07 -23.61 -2.62
N LEU A 353 7.48 -23.40 -3.86
CA LEU A 353 7.61 -24.48 -4.85
C LEU A 353 8.65 -25.53 -4.40
N ILE A 354 9.79 -25.11 -3.83
CA ILE A 354 10.79 -26.02 -3.23
C ILE A 354 10.17 -26.81 -2.08
N THR A 355 9.41 -26.14 -1.19
CA THR A 355 8.81 -26.77 0.00
C THR A 355 7.81 -27.85 -0.39
N ILE A 356 6.93 -27.60 -1.39
CA ILE A 356 5.96 -28.60 -1.84
C ILE A 356 6.63 -29.73 -2.64
N SER A 357 7.69 -29.42 -3.38
CA SER A 357 8.39 -30.41 -4.23
C SER A 357 9.27 -31.33 -3.42
N SER A 358 9.84 -30.88 -2.29
CA SER A 358 10.80 -31.67 -1.49
C SER A 358 10.24 -33.00 -0.99
N GLY A 359 8.93 -33.08 -0.72
CA GLY A 359 8.26 -34.33 -0.32
C GLY A 359 7.92 -35.28 -1.48
N LYS A 360 7.77 -34.74 -2.70
CA LYS A 360 7.33 -35.47 -3.89
C LYS A 360 8.45 -35.73 -4.87
N PHE A 361 9.54 -34.98 -4.78
CA PHE A 361 10.67 -35.07 -5.73
C PHE A 361 11.26 -36.48 -5.78
N LYS A 362 11.37 -37.16 -4.62
CA LYS A 362 11.77 -38.58 -4.57
C LYS A 362 10.77 -39.52 -5.27
N HIS A 363 9.46 -39.17 -5.22
CA HIS A 363 8.41 -39.97 -5.84
C HIS A 363 8.32 -39.70 -7.34
N ILE A 364 8.47 -38.42 -7.74
CA ILE A 364 8.50 -37.98 -9.15
C ILE A 364 9.72 -38.50 -9.86
N LEU A 365 10.92 -38.52 -9.23
CA LEU A 365 12.12 -39.13 -9.78
C LEU A 365 12.01 -40.66 -9.92
N LYS A 366 11.24 -41.29 -9.02
CA LYS A 366 10.99 -42.74 -9.10
C LYS A 366 9.92 -43.09 -10.16
N GLU A 367 8.97 -42.21 -10.40
CA GLU A 367 7.96 -42.32 -11.46
C GLU A 367 8.37 -41.68 -12.80
N SER A 368 9.46 -40.89 -12.84
CA SER A 368 9.94 -40.20 -14.04
C SER A 368 10.37 -41.13 -15.19
N LYS A 369 10.50 -42.43 -14.92
CA LYS A 369 10.61 -43.45 -15.97
C LYS A 369 9.38 -43.54 -16.89
N LYS A 370 8.26 -42.91 -16.51
CA LYS A 370 7.00 -42.87 -17.30
C LYS A 370 6.72 -41.50 -17.97
N PHE A 371 7.49 -40.44 -17.65
CA PHE A 371 7.33 -39.13 -18.32
C PHE A 371 8.49 -38.92 -19.29
N PRO A 372 8.24 -38.65 -20.58
CA PRO A 372 9.30 -38.38 -21.53
C PRO A 372 10.09 -37.12 -21.09
N LEU A 373 11.40 -37.16 -21.28
CA LEU A 373 12.35 -36.08 -20.92
C LEU A 373 11.90 -34.69 -21.40
N HIS A 374 11.16 -34.66 -22.51
CA HIS A 374 10.60 -33.46 -23.14
C HIS A 374 9.56 -32.74 -22.29
N SER A 375 8.74 -33.45 -21.49
CA SER A 375 7.74 -32.82 -20.62
C SER A 375 8.36 -32.21 -19.36
N SER A 376 9.42 -32.84 -18.82
CA SER A 376 10.18 -32.28 -17.70
C SER A 376 10.97 -31.05 -18.14
N LEU A 377 11.55 -31.06 -19.34
CA LEU A 377 12.23 -29.91 -19.93
C LEU A 377 11.26 -28.77 -20.26
N ALA A 378 10.08 -29.09 -20.76
CA ALA A 378 9.02 -28.09 -21.02
C ALA A 378 8.52 -27.42 -19.76
N ILE A 379 8.40 -28.16 -18.64
CA ILE A 379 8.05 -27.60 -17.34
C ILE A 379 9.16 -26.69 -16.82
N ILE A 380 10.42 -27.08 -16.93
CA ILE A 380 11.58 -26.27 -16.52
C ILE A 380 11.70 -25.02 -17.39
N LEU A 381 11.55 -25.15 -18.72
CA LEU A 381 11.57 -24.00 -19.63
C LEU A 381 10.37 -23.08 -19.41
N PHE A 382 9.18 -23.62 -19.13
CA PHE A 382 7.99 -22.86 -18.80
C PHE A 382 8.18 -22.00 -17.55
N PHE A 383 8.99 -22.44 -16.58
CA PHE A 383 9.37 -21.65 -15.40
C PHE A 383 10.57 -20.72 -15.64
N LEU A 384 11.53 -21.09 -16.48
CA LEU A 384 12.75 -20.32 -16.73
C LEU A 384 12.54 -19.16 -17.72
N ILE A 385 11.67 -19.33 -18.73
CA ILE A 385 11.44 -18.30 -19.75
C ILE A 385 10.89 -17.01 -19.14
N PRO A 386 9.87 -17.03 -18.28
CA PRO A 386 9.38 -15.81 -17.64
C PRO A 386 10.38 -15.17 -16.68
N TRP A 387 11.20 -15.98 -16.02
CA TRP A 387 12.32 -15.48 -15.21
C TRP A 387 13.34 -14.75 -16.08
N GLY A 388 13.70 -15.31 -17.23
CA GLY A 388 14.60 -14.69 -18.20
C GLY A 388 14.05 -13.39 -18.78
N ILE A 389 12.76 -13.38 -19.17
CA ILE A 389 12.08 -12.19 -19.70
C ILE A 389 11.92 -11.13 -18.61
N GLY A 390 11.59 -11.52 -17.39
CA GLY A 390 11.51 -10.61 -16.24
C GLY A 390 12.87 -10.01 -15.90
N PHE A 391 13.92 -10.81 -15.89
CA PHE A 391 15.30 -10.36 -15.65
C PHE A 391 15.77 -9.38 -16.74
N GLU A 392 15.47 -9.66 -18.01
CA GLU A 392 15.80 -8.78 -19.12
C GLU A 392 15.05 -7.45 -19.05
N LYS A 393 13.75 -7.48 -18.69
CA LYS A 393 12.98 -6.24 -18.45
C LYS A 393 13.50 -5.43 -17.27
N ILE A 394 13.89 -6.08 -16.18
CA ILE A 394 14.54 -5.42 -15.04
C ILE A 394 15.85 -4.78 -15.50
N ARG A 395 16.64 -5.48 -16.30
CA ARG A 395 17.91 -4.97 -16.82
C ARG A 395 17.70 -3.76 -17.74
N ILE A 396 16.73 -3.81 -18.64
CA ILE A 396 16.40 -2.70 -19.56
C ILE A 396 15.82 -1.52 -18.78
N SER A 397 14.95 -1.78 -17.78
CA SER A 397 14.38 -0.74 -16.93
C SER A 397 15.41 -0.09 -15.99
N ASN A 398 16.46 -0.81 -15.59
CA ASN A 398 17.46 -0.30 -14.66
C ASN A 398 18.49 0.64 -15.30
N ASN A 399 18.65 0.64 -16.66
CA ASN A 399 19.60 1.51 -17.32
C ASN A 399 19.25 3.01 -17.21
N ASP A 400 17.99 3.35 -16.91
CA ASP A 400 17.52 4.74 -16.78
C ASP A 400 17.40 5.18 -15.33
N VAL A 401 17.57 4.24 -14.39
CA VAL A 401 17.40 4.50 -12.96
C VAL A 401 18.69 5.08 -12.39
N VAL A 402 18.63 6.37 -12.05
CA VAL A 402 19.73 7.09 -11.39
C VAL A 402 19.81 6.75 -9.90
N TYR A 403 18.66 6.56 -9.28
CA TYR A 403 18.54 6.26 -7.87
C TYR A 403 17.30 5.41 -7.60
N GLN A 404 17.41 4.43 -6.72
CA GLN A 404 16.28 3.65 -6.25
C GLN A 404 16.47 3.28 -4.79
N LYS A 405 15.45 3.55 -3.99
CA LYS A 405 15.43 3.17 -2.58
C LYS A 405 14.03 2.77 -2.16
N ARG A 406 13.99 1.75 -1.33
CA ARG A 406 12.79 1.29 -0.64
C ARG A 406 12.89 1.60 0.85
N ASN A 407 11.79 2.01 1.42
CA ASN A 407 11.60 2.12 2.86
C ASN A 407 10.19 1.68 3.26
N PHE A 408 9.75 2.01 4.48
CA PHE A 408 8.41 1.66 4.96
C PHE A 408 7.27 2.40 4.24
N TYR A 409 7.56 3.54 3.59
CA TYR A 409 6.55 4.33 2.88
C TYR A 409 6.36 3.87 1.43
N GLY A 410 7.34 3.20 0.84
CA GLY A 410 7.25 2.66 -0.49
C GLY A 410 8.59 2.53 -1.23
N ILE A 411 8.52 2.54 -2.56
CA ILE A 411 9.69 2.47 -3.44
C ILE A 411 9.80 3.76 -4.21
N TYR A 412 10.88 4.50 -3.96
CA TYR A 412 11.24 5.71 -4.70
C TYR A 412 12.21 5.36 -5.81
N ARG A 413 11.96 5.90 -7.00
CA ARG A 413 12.81 5.72 -8.17
C ARG A 413 13.02 7.05 -8.85
N ILE A 414 14.28 7.40 -9.14
CA ILE A 414 14.63 8.53 -9.96
C ILE A 414 15.11 8.01 -11.31
N THR A 415 14.50 8.53 -12.36
CA THR A 415 14.86 8.19 -13.74
C THR A 415 15.24 9.44 -14.51
N ASP A 416 16.27 9.33 -15.34
CA ASP A 416 16.65 10.37 -16.29
C ASP A 416 16.28 9.90 -17.72
N GLN A 417 15.49 10.69 -18.42
CA GLN A 417 15.07 10.42 -19.79
C GLN A 417 15.55 11.53 -20.73
N PRO A 418 16.14 11.21 -21.90
CA PRO A 418 16.51 12.23 -22.89
C PRO A 418 15.31 13.06 -23.31
N LEU A 419 15.45 14.38 -23.23
CA LEU A 419 14.37 15.33 -23.44
C LEU A 419 13.75 15.22 -24.84
N LEU A 420 14.57 14.97 -25.87
CA LEU A 420 14.09 14.80 -27.24
C LEU A 420 13.18 13.57 -27.39
N HIS A 421 13.55 12.42 -26.78
CA HIS A 421 12.71 11.21 -26.81
C HIS A 421 11.38 11.45 -26.08
N TYR A 422 11.42 12.11 -24.93
CA TYR A 422 10.23 12.47 -24.17
C TYR A 422 9.30 13.38 -24.98
N SER A 423 9.86 14.44 -25.58
CA SER A 423 9.09 15.39 -26.37
C SER A 423 8.43 14.77 -27.59
N VAL A 424 9.14 13.86 -28.27
CA VAL A 424 8.57 13.08 -29.37
C VAL A 424 7.50 12.13 -28.87
N SER A 425 7.69 11.46 -27.72
CA SER A 425 6.70 10.49 -27.22
C SER A 425 5.35 11.12 -26.94
N LEU A 426 5.34 12.40 -26.53
CA LEU A 426 4.13 13.17 -26.23
C LEU A 426 3.62 14.03 -27.40
N GLY A 427 4.35 14.07 -28.52
CA GLY A 427 3.92 14.82 -29.71
C GLY A 427 4.16 16.34 -29.66
N PHE A 428 5.08 16.83 -28.80
CA PHE A 428 5.39 18.25 -28.65
C PHE A 428 6.23 18.78 -29.82
N LYS A 429 5.61 18.98 -30.98
CA LYS A 429 6.27 19.36 -32.23
C LYS A 429 7.16 20.59 -32.11
N ASP A 430 6.68 21.66 -31.46
CA ASP A 430 7.43 22.91 -31.33
C ASP A 430 8.67 22.73 -30.48
N LEU A 431 8.58 22.00 -29.37
CA LEU A 431 9.71 21.68 -28.52
C LEU A 431 10.73 20.78 -29.24
N VAL A 432 10.26 19.78 -30.01
CA VAL A 432 11.12 18.96 -30.88
C VAL A 432 11.87 19.84 -31.86
N GLY A 433 11.19 20.82 -32.48
CA GLY A 433 11.82 21.79 -33.36
C GLY A 433 12.88 22.64 -32.70
N GLN A 434 12.63 23.12 -31.48
CA GLN A 434 13.59 23.89 -30.69
C GLN A 434 14.83 23.05 -30.33
N LEU A 435 14.63 21.84 -29.80
CA LEU A 435 15.74 20.93 -29.43
C LEU A 435 16.62 20.57 -30.63
N ILE A 436 16.00 20.38 -31.79
CA ILE A 436 16.72 20.15 -33.03
C ILE A 436 17.52 21.39 -33.46
N ALA A 437 16.96 22.60 -33.29
CA ALA A 437 17.64 23.85 -33.61
C ALA A 437 18.83 24.10 -32.68
N GLU A 438 18.76 23.68 -31.42
CA GLU A 438 19.85 23.71 -30.43
C GLU A 438 20.96 22.68 -30.72
N GLY A 439 20.82 21.85 -31.74
CA GLY A 439 21.83 20.88 -32.13
C GLY A 439 21.81 19.56 -31.36
N ILE A 440 20.71 19.24 -30.70
CA ILE A 440 20.58 17.97 -29.97
C ILE A 440 20.65 16.78 -30.94
N ASN A 441 21.40 15.75 -30.55
CA ASN A 441 21.59 14.56 -31.36
C ASN A 441 20.27 13.82 -31.63
N VAL A 442 19.76 13.92 -32.85
CA VAL A 442 18.50 13.27 -33.29
C VAL A 442 18.62 11.75 -33.46
N ASN A 443 19.84 11.22 -33.48
CA ASN A 443 20.15 9.79 -33.60
C ASN A 443 20.56 9.14 -32.28
N SER A 444 20.30 9.83 -31.14
CA SER A 444 20.51 9.23 -29.82
C SER A 444 19.58 8.03 -29.61
N ILE A 445 20.11 6.94 -29.05
CA ILE A 445 19.34 5.72 -28.77
C ILE A 445 18.97 5.67 -27.29
N TYR A 446 17.67 5.53 -27.01
CA TYR A 446 17.12 5.35 -25.70
C TYR A 446 16.11 4.20 -25.71
N LYS A 447 16.29 3.21 -24.83
CA LYS A 447 15.44 1.98 -24.80
C LYS A 447 15.32 1.28 -26.17
N ASN A 448 16.43 1.18 -26.89
CA ASN A 448 16.53 0.61 -28.23
C ASN A 448 15.67 1.33 -29.30
N GLN A 449 15.31 2.57 -29.07
CA GLN A 449 14.55 3.41 -30.01
C GLN A 449 15.26 4.74 -30.22
N THR A 450 15.25 5.27 -31.42
CA THR A 450 15.59 6.65 -31.74
C THR A 450 14.34 7.54 -31.61
N PRO A 451 14.48 8.87 -31.55
CA PRO A 451 13.34 9.78 -31.67
C PRO A 451 12.47 9.50 -32.88
N LEU A 452 13.10 9.11 -34.04
CA LEU A 452 12.38 8.77 -35.25
C LEU A 452 11.55 7.47 -35.10
N ASP A 453 12.08 6.44 -34.44
CA ASP A 453 11.31 5.21 -34.17
C ASP A 453 10.05 5.50 -33.35
N ILE A 454 10.17 6.38 -32.33
CA ILE A 454 9.04 6.78 -31.49
C ILE A 454 8.00 7.54 -32.30
N ALA A 455 8.43 8.49 -33.16
CA ALA A 455 7.52 9.26 -34.00
C ALA A 455 6.75 8.37 -34.99
N ILE A 456 7.43 7.39 -35.56
CA ILE A 456 6.81 6.42 -36.48
C ILE A 456 5.80 5.54 -35.72
N LYS A 457 6.20 4.99 -34.61
CA LYS A 457 5.34 4.13 -33.75
C LYS A 457 4.06 4.84 -33.30
N ASN A 458 4.15 6.13 -33.02
CA ASN A 458 3.03 6.94 -32.55
C ASN A 458 2.25 7.62 -33.70
N ASN A 459 2.52 7.29 -34.98
CA ASN A 459 1.90 7.87 -36.15
C ASN A 459 2.03 9.41 -36.26
N GLN A 460 3.12 9.98 -35.74
CA GLN A 460 3.39 11.41 -35.71
C GLN A 460 4.11 11.87 -36.98
N THR A 461 3.40 11.91 -38.08
CA THR A 461 3.97 12.15 -39.42
C THR A 461 4.75 13.46 -39.52
N GLU A 462 4.26 14.54 -38.92
CA GLU A 462 4.92 15.86 -38.97
C GLU A 462 6.26 15.86 -38.20
N ILE A 463 6.29 15.26 -37.02
CA ILE A 463 7.52 15.12 -36.20
C ILE A 463 8.51 14.20 -36.92
N ALA A 464 8.05 13.08 -37.45
CA ALA A 464 8.91 12.18 -38.24
C ALA A 464 9.55 12.88 -39.43
N ASN A 465 8.80 13.72 -40.15
CA ASN A 465 9.33 14.51 -41.27
C ASN A 465 10.33 15.57 -40.80
N LEU A 466 10.07 16.20 -39.65
CA LEU A 466 11.00 17.17 -39.04
C LEU A 466 12.33 16.52 -38.65
N LEU A 467 12.28 15.34 -38.06
CA LEU A 467 13.45 14.55 -37.69
C LEU A 467 14.22 14.08 -38.93
N ARG A 468 13.55 13.58 -39.97
CA ARG A 468 14.18 13.15 -41.24
C ARG A 468 14.89 14.28 -41.95
N LYS A 469 14.38 15.52 -41.91
CA LYS A 469 15.07 16.69 -42.48
C LYS A 469 16.42 16.96 -41.81
N LYS A 470 16.68 16.38 -40.64
CA LYS A 470 17.94 16.46 -39.90
C LYS A 470 18.69 15.12 -39.87
N GLU A 471 18.48 14.30 -40.87
CA GLU A 471 19.17 13.01 -41.07
C GLU A 471 18.96 12.03 -39.89
N ALA A 472 17.77 12.06 -39.28
CA ALA A 472 17.44 11.07 -38.27
C ALA A 472 17.21 9.69 -38.90
N GLU A 473 17.83 8.67 -38.36
CA GLU A 473 17.75 7.27 -38.75
C GLU A 473 17.00 6.45 -37.67
N THR A 474 16.45 5.30 -38.06
CA THR A 474 15.90 4.34 -37.10
C THR A 474 17.03 3.62 -36.37
N ALA A 475 16.72 3.04 -35.19
CA ALA A 475 17.71 2.28 -34.43
C ALA A 475 18.24 1.09 -35.24
N ASN A 476 17.40 0.47 -36.09
CA ASN A 476 17.80 -0.63 -36.95
C ASN A 476 18.78 -0.17 -38.04
N ASP A 477 18.56 1.00 -38.66
CA ASP A 477 19.44 1.56 -39.68
C ASP A 477 20.81 1.92 -39.06
N LEU A 478 20.82 2.56 -37.89
CA LEU A 478 22.04 2.89 -37.15
C LEU A 478 22.85 1.65 -36.78
N LEU A 479 22.19 0.58 -36.32
CA LEU A 479 22.85 -0.68 -35.99
C LEU A 479 23.39 -1.40 -37.23
N ALA A 480 22.70 -1.33 -38.39
CA ALA A 480 23.17 -1.88 -39.65
C ALA A 480 24.42 -1.12 -40.12
N THR A 481 24.40 0.20 -40.05
CA THR A 481 25.52 1.07 -40.46
C THR A 481 26.74 0.93 -39.53
N SER A 482 26.54 0.71 -38.20
CA SER A 482 27.62 0.51 -37.23
C SER A 482 28.37 -0.81 -37.43
N LYS A 483 27.69 -1.88 -37.84
CA LYS A 483 28.34 -3.17 -38.21
C LYS A 483 29.28 -3.06 -39.36
N THR A 484 29.06 -2.10 -40.27
CA THR A 484 29.94 -1.83 -41.40
C THR A 484 31.11 -0.89 -41.05
N LYS A 485 31.00 -0.08 -39.99
CA LYS A 485 31.98 0.92 -39.57
C LYS A 485 32.94 0.51 -38.46
N THR A 486 32.83 -0.72 -37.93
CA THR A 486 33.73 -1.19 -36.81
C THR A 486 35.20 -1.36 -37.23
N GLN A 487 35.56 -1.11 -38.48
CA GLN A 487 36.96 -1.12 -38.98
C GLN A 487 37.61 0.27 -39.09
N ILE A 488 36.91 1.38 -38.80
CA ILE A 488 37.50 2.73 -38.99
C ILE A 488 37.06 3.66 -37.84
N LYS A 489 37.49 3.43 -36.62
CA LYS A 489 37.41 4.45 -35.55
C LYS A 489 38.36 4.18 -34.40
N GLU A 490 39.60 4.48 -34.58
CA GLU A 490 40.52 4.81 -33.46
C GLU A 490 41.01 6.29 -33.45
N ASN A 491 40.53 7.11 -34.36
CA ASN A 491 40.97 8.52 -34.41
C ASN A 491 39.78 9.46 -34.65
N ASN A 492 39.13 9.92 -33.57
CA ASN A 492 38.57 11.28 -33.47
C ASN A 492 37.79 11.40 -32.13
N LYS A 493 38.52 11.57 -31.07
CA LYS A 493 38.01 12.16 -29.82
C LYS A 493 38.31 13.66 -29.86
N LYS A 494 37.38 14.46 -30.33
CA LYS A 494 37.20 15.90 -29.96
C LYS A 494 36.08 16.48 -30.87
N ASP A 495 34.84 16.19 -30.55
CA ASP A 495 33.75 17.08 -30.88
C ASP A 495 33.00 17.37 -29.58
N SER A 496 32.83 18.66 -29.31
CA SER A 496 32.08 19.22 -28.20
C SER A 496 30.68 18.61 -28.16
N GLN A 497 30.49 17.57 -27.33
CA GLN A 497 29.19 17.03 -27.09
C GLN A 497 28.38 18.07 -26.35
N VAL A 498 27.43 18.70 -27.02
CA VAL A 498 26.30 19.38 -26.36
C VAL A 498 25.68 18.35 -25.41
N GLU A 499 25.77 18.64 -24.12
CA GLU A 499 25.20 17.71 -23.10
C GLU A 499 23.72 17.51 -23.41
N THR A 500 23.33 16.26 -23.65
CA THR A 500 21.94 15.94 -24.02
C THR A 500 21.03 16.33 -22.85
N PRO A 501 20.09 17.28 -23.01
CA PRO A 501 19.22 17.68 -21.94
C PRO A 501 18.35 16.51 -21.50
N MET A 502 18.23 16.32 -20.20
CA MET A 502 17.49 15.21 -19.59
C MET A 502 16.29 15.73 -18.82
N LEU A 503 15.22 14.96 -18.79
CA LEU A 503 14.12 15.12 -17.86
C LEU A 503 14.32 14.15 -16.70
N ARG A 504 14.45 14.67 -15.48
CA ARG A 504 14.56 13.87 -14.27
C ARG A 504 13.22 13.77 -13.60
N THR A 505 12.76 12.55 -13.34
CA THR A 505 11.44 12.27 -12.75
C THR A 505 11.60 11.50 -11.45
N LEU A 506 10.88 11.91 -10.40
CA LEU A 506 10.70 11.11 -9.19
C LEU A 506 9.41 10.31 -9.27
N MET A 507 9.55 9.00 -9.22
CA MET A 507 8.41 8.06 -9.17
C MET A 507 8.32 7.42 -7.78
N HIS A 508 7.10 7.30 -7.28
CA HIS A 508 6.76 6.50 -6.10
C HIS A 508 5.74 5.44 -6.50
N GLY A 509 6.18 4.18 -6.62
CA GLY A 509 5.39 3.15 -7.30
C GLY A 509 5.12 3.53 -8.75
N SER A 510 3.84 3.66 -9.12
CA SER A 510 3.39 4.10 -10.44
C SER A 510 3.07 5.61 -10.53
N THR A 511 3.18 6.35 -9.43
CA THR A 511 2.80 7.76 -9.34
C THR A 511 4.00 8.67 -9.56
N ASN A 512 3.83 9.68 -10.44
CA ASN A 512 4.80 10.74 -10.65
C ASN A 512 4.68 11.79 -9.53
N HIS A 513 5.78 12.00 -8.78
CA HIS A 513 5.89 12.98 -7.69
C HIS A 513 6.61 14.28 -8.09
N GLY A 514 6.92 14.41 -9.37
CA GLY A 514 7.48 15.64 -9.93
C GLY A 514 8.59 15.35 -10.93
N GLU A 515 8.78 16.32 -11.79
CA GLU A 515 9.74 16.31 -12.89
C GLU A 515 10.58 17.58 -12.88
N GLN A 516 11.84 17.46 -13.24
CA GLN A 516 12.74 18.61 -13.39
C GLN A 516 13.57 18.49 -14.66
N LEU A 517 13.62 19.58 -15.42
CA LEU A 517 14.52 19.71 -16.56
C LEU A 517 15.96 19.88 -16.09
N LYS A 518 16.84 18.96 -16.47
CA LYS A 518 18.28 19.04 -16.23
C LYS A 518 18.95 19.88 -17.32
N HIS A 519 18.59 21.13 -17.37
CA HIS A 519 19.18 22.14 -18.24
C HIS A 519 19.18 23.48 -17.50
N PRO A 520 20.26 24.31 -17.59
CA PRO A 520 20.37 25.54 -16.79
C PRO A 520 19.16 26.49 -16.89
N GLN A 521 18.56 26.59 -18.07
CA GLN A 521 17.39 27.44 -18.30
C GLN A 521 16.08 26.79 -17.79
N GLY A 522 16.04 25.47 -17.60
CA GLY A 522 14.86 24.71 -17.20
C GLY A 522 14.77 24.39 -15.71
N GLN A 523 15.87 24.48 -14.96
CA GLN A 523 15.97 24.04 -13.56
C GLN A 523 15.00 24.74 -12.59
N ARG A 524 14.49 25.91 -12.96
CA ARG A 524 13.55 26.69 -12.14
C ARG A 524 12.15 26.73 -12.72
N ILE A 525 11.88 25.97 -13.78
CA ILE A 525 10.55 25.88 -14.38
C ILE A 525 9.71 24.88 -13.57
N ALA A 526 8.60 25.36 -13.04
CA ALA A 526 7.62 24.48 -12.42
C ALA A 526 6.95 23.63 -13.51
N THR A 527 7.13 22.34 -13.43
CA THR A 527 6.63 21.32 -14.37
C THR A 527 5.43 20.57 -13.83
N SER A 528 4.90 19.63 -14.61
CA SER A 528 3.78 18.77 -14.25
C SER A 528 2.55 19.62 -13.85
N TYR A 529 1.77 19.18 -12.89
CA TYR A 529 0.59 19.90 -12.40
C TYR A 529 0.90 21.14 -11.54
N TYR A 530 2.19 21.41 -11.28
CA TYR A 530 2.63 22.62 -10.58
C TYR A 530 2.87 23.83 -11.51
N HIS A 531 2.68 23.69 -12.82
CA HIS A 531 3.05 24.72 -13.81
C HIS A 531 2.43 26.10 -13.54
N ALA A 532 3.14 27.17 -13.96
CA ALA A 532 2.78 28.55 -13.61
C ALA A 532 1.40 29.02 -14.15
N ASN A 533 0.94 28.46 -15.27
CA ASN A 533 -0.38 28.76 -15.84
C ASN A 533 -1.52 27.95 -15.19
N GLY A 534 -1.17 27.00 -14.32
CA GLY A 534 -2.10 26.16 -13.58
C GLY A 534 -2.69 26.84 -12.35
N PRO A 535 -3.54 26.11 -11.61
CA PRO A 535 -4.25 26.64 -10.44
C PRO A 535 -3.31 27.18 -9.36
N LEU A 536 -2.23 26.45 -9.03
CA LEU A 536 -1.28 26.84 -7.99
C LEU A 536 -0.48 28.09 -8.36
N GLY A 537 0.06 28.10 -9.58
CA GLY A 537 0.82 29.26 -10.05
C GLY A 537 0.00 30.54 -10.02
N LYS A 538 -1.29 30.47 -10.38
CA LYS A 538 -2.22 31.60 -10.32
C LYS A 538 -2.50 32.03 -8.89
N VAL A 539 -2.72 31.11 -7.94
CA VAL A 539 -2.95 31.47 -6.54
C VAL A 539 -1.70 32.09 -5.93
N PHE A 540 -0.54 31.46 -6.06
CA PHE A 540 0.70 31.96 -5.47
C PHE A 540 1.11 33.33 -6.02
N LYS A 541 0.83 33.59 -7.30
CA LYS A 541 1.06 34.89 -7.92
C LYS A 541 0.14 35.99 -7.37
N ASN A 542 -1.09 35.64 -7.00
CA ASN A 542 -2.13 36.58 -6.62
C ASN A 542 -2.34 36.69 -5.11
N ILE A 543 -1.49 36.09 -4.26
CA ILE A 543 -1.50 36.34 -2.82
C ILE A 543 -1.23 37.85 -2.61
N PRO A 544 -2.14 38.57 -1.93
CA PRO A 544 -2.09 40.06 -1.89
C PRO A 544 -0.99 40.62 -0.97
N ASN A 545 -0.32 39.78 -0.18
CA ASN A 545 0.65 40.21 0.79
C ASN A 545 2.04 40.46 0.17
N GLU A 546 2.74 41.51 0.60
CA GLU A 546 4.13 41.77 0.23
C GLU A 546 5.06 40.65 0.71
N LYS A 547 4.77 40.07 1.88
CA LYS A 547 5.43 38.90 2.44
C LYS A 547 4.42 37.74 2.50
N LYS A 548 4.70 36.70 1.74
CA LYS A 548 3.84 35.51 1.69
C LYS A 548 4.29 34.50 2.75
N ASN A 549 3.34 33.96 3.48
CA ASN A 549 3.56 32.87 4.43
C ASN A 549 2.78 31.65 3.98
N VAL A 550 3.46 30.64 3.49
CA VAL A 550 2.82 29.48 2.89
C VAL A 550 3.26 28.18 3.55
N ALA A 551 2.29 27.36 3.91
CA ALA A 551 2.50 25.98 4.35
C ALA A 551 2.13 25.01 3.22
N ILE A 552 2.99 24.05 2.95
CA ILE A 552 2.74 22.99 1.97
C ILE A 552 2.84 21.64 2.69
N ILE A 553 1.78 20.87 2.61
CA ILE A 553 1.69 19.50 3.15
C ILE A 553 2.02 18.53 2.03
N GLY A 554 3.19 17.92 2.09
CA GLY A 554 3.84 17.17 1.02
C GLY A 554 4.93 17.97 0.35
N LEU A 555 6.11 17.37 0.15
CA LEU A 555 7.27 18.01 -0.46
C LEU A 555 7.43 17.66 -1.94
N GLY A 556 7.26 16.38 -2.29
CA GLY A 556 7.63 15.86 -3.59
C GLY A 556 9.13 16.16 -3.89
N ILE A 557 9.40 16.78 -5.02
CA ILE A 557 10.76 17.23 -5.37
C ILE A 557 11.04 18.70 -5.03
N GLY A 558 10.08 19.38 -4.36
CA GLY A 558 10.19 20.78 -3.97
C GLY A 558 9.82 21.79 -5.06
N THR A 559 9.09 21.39 -6.09
CA THR A 559 8.74 22.24 -7.26
C THR A 559 8.10 23.56 -6.86
N CYS A 560 7.23 23.56 -5.86
CA CYS A 560 6.54 24.77 -5.39
C CYS A 560 7.50 25.85 -4.86
N ALA A 561 8.74 25.51 -4.48
CA ALA A 561 9.73 26.48 -4.02
C ALA A 561 10.09 27.54 -5.08
N THR A 562 9.80 27.26 -6.35
CA THR A 562 10.07 28.19 -7.46
C THR A 562 9.19 29.45 -7.45
N TYR A 563 8.07 29.44 -6.73
CA TYR A 563 7.10 30.55 -6.70
C TYR A 563 7.42 31.66 -5.70
N PHE A 564 8.41 31.45 -4.81
CA PHE A 564 8.63 32.32 -3.67
C PHE A 564 9.93 33.11 -3.79
N SER A 565 9.93 34.32 -3.22
CA SER A 565 10.98 35.33 -3.27
C SER A 565 11.65 35.48 -1.90
N GLU A 566 12.68 36.34 -1.82
CA GLU A 566 13.53 36.52 -0.63
C GLU A 566 12.80 36.94 0.64
N ASN A 567 11.65 37.61 0.51
CA ASN A 567 10.89 38.06 1.68
C ASN A 567 9.82 37.03 2.12
N ASP A 568 9.59 35.98 1.34
CA ASP A 568 8.54 35.01 1.61
C ASP A 568 8.99 33.96 2.63
N ASN A 569 8.04 33.39 3.40
CA ASN A 569 8.25 32.26 4.28
C ASN A 569 7.56 31.01 3.67
N LEU A 570 8.33 29.95 3.49
CA LEU A 570 7.83 28.69 2.95
C LEU A 570 8.13 27.55 3.91
N VAL A 571 7.10 26.85 4.35
CA VAL A 571 7.23 25.70 5.24
C VAL A 571 6.66 24.47 4.55
N PHE A 572 7.50 23.45 4.36
CA PHE A 572 7.06 22.13 3.93
C PHE A 572 6.89 21.20 5.13
N TYR A 573 5.79 20.45 5.15
CA TYR A 573 5.53 19.35 6.06
C TYR A 573 5.64 18.06 5.27
N GLU A 574 6.69 17.26 5.49
CA GLU A 574 6.93 16.03 4.75
C GLU A 574 6.99 14.83 5.70
N LEU A 575 6.24 13.79 5.37
CA LEU A 575 6.13 12.61 6.20
C LEU A 575 7.41 11.77 6.20
N ASP A 576 8.02 11.60 5.01
CA ASP A 576 9.17 10.72 4.80
C ASP A 576 10.48 11.51 4.66
N GLN A 577 11.38 11.29 5.62
CA GLN A 577 12.74 11.88 5.58
C GLN A 577 13.50 11.52 4.30
N GLU A 578 13.20 10.38 3.67
CA GLU A 578 13.85 9.99 2.42
C GLU A 578 13.43 10.87 1.24
N VAL A 579 12.18 11.30 1.19
CA VAL A 579 11.72 12.29 0.19
C VAL A 579 12.49 13.60 0.35
N VAL A 580 12.71 14.04 1.58
CA VAL A 580 13.54 15.24 1.87
C VAL A 580 14.98 15.04 1.39
N ASN A 581 15.57 13.88 1.64
CA ASN A 581 16.92 13.55 1.19
C ASN A 581 17.01 13.54 -0.34
N ILE A 582 16.04 12.92 -1.01
CA ILE A 582 15.93 12.85 -2.48
C ILE A 582 15.81 14.27 -3.06
N ALA A 583 14.89 15.08 -2.55
CA ALA A 583 14.65 16.43 -3.04
C ALA A 583 15.90 17.31 -2.92
N LYS A 584 16.67 17.17 -1.85
CA LYS A 584 17.91 17.93 -1.62
C LYS A 584 19.10 17.42 -2.45
N SER A 585 19.21 16.10 -2.67
CA SER A 585 20.41 15.51 -3.29
C SER A 585 20.33 15.31 -4.79
N HIS A 586 19.11 15.17 -5.31
CA HIS A 586 18.90 14.83 -6.73
C HIS A 586 18.19 15.93 -7.54
N PHE A 587 17.55 16.89 -6.88
CA PHE A 587 16.84 18.00 -7.50
C PHE A 587 17.38 19.32 -7.00
N THR A 588 17.16 20.41 -7.75
CA THR A 588 17.74 21.73 -7.42
C THR A 588 16.70 22.77 -7.01
N PHE A 589 15.42 22.42 -6.93
CA PHE A 589 14.37 23.37 -6.58
C PHE A 589 14.55 23.97 -5.19
N LEU A 590 14.93 23.14 -4.19
CA LEU A 590 15.14 23.59 -2.82
C LEU A 590 16.40 24.43 -2.68
N GLU A 591 17.50 24.05 -3.37
CA GLU A 591 18.73 24.80 -3.41
C GLU A 591 18.53 26.18 -4.04
N ASN A 592 17.74 26.27 -5.09
CA ASN A 592 17.43 27.49 -5.81
C ASN A 592 16.27 28.30 -5.19
N CYS A 593 15.71 27.86 -4.06
CA CYS A 593 14.66 28.60 -3.35
C CYS A 593 15.21 29.90 -2.78
N LYS A 594 14.51 31.01 -3.03
CA LYS A 594 14.92 32.33 -2.52
C LYS A 594 14.23 32.68 -1.20
N ALA A 595 13.13 32.01 -0.86
CA ALA A 595 12.38 32.25 0.35
C ALA A 595 13.08 31.71 1.61
N GLU A 596 12.69 32.21 2.77
CA GLU A 596 13.02 31.56 4.04
C GLU A 596 12.35 30.17 4.09
N LEU A 597 13.16 29.16 3.79
CA LEU A 597 12.68 27.77 3.62
C LEU A 597 12.85 26.96 4.89
N LYS A 598 11.75 26.34 5.36
CA LYS A 598 11.78 25.38 6.45
C LYS A 598 11.13 24.06 6.02
N ILE A 599 11.78 22.94 6.34
CA ILE A 599 11.23 21.60 6.11
C ILE A 599 11.05 20.92 7.46
N ILE A 600 9.84 20.48 7.77
CA ILE A 600 9.46 19.81 9.02
C ILE A 600 9.08 18.39 8.68
N THR A 601 9.85 17.41 9.17
CA THR A 601 9.59 16.01 8.94
C THR A 601 8.61 15.45 9.97
N GLY A 602 7.63 14.69 9.50
CA GLY A 602 6.60 14.00 10.29
C GLY A 602 5.19 14.21 9.73
N ASP A 603 4.20 13.61 10.40
CA ASP A 603 2.81 13.78 10.00
C ASP A 603 2.38 15.25 10.05
N ALA A 604 1.87 15.76 8.92
CA ALA A 604 1.60 17.17 8.75
C ALA A 604 0.54 17.70 9.72
N ARG A 605 -0.53 16.93 9.99
CA ARG A 605 -1.59 17.34 10.92
C ARG A 605 -1.06 17.52 12.34
N ILE A 606 -0.19 16.61 12.76
CA ILE A 606 0.44 16.66 14.09
C ILE A 606 1.42 17.82 14.19
N LYS A 607 2.31 17.95 13.19
CA LYS A 607 3.34 19.00 13.19
C LYS A 607 2.77 20.39 12.98
N LEU A 608 1.70 20.52 12.20
CA LEU A 608 1.02 21.80 12.00
C LEU A 608 0.33 22.29 13.30
N ASN A 609 -0.08 21.36 14.17
CA ASN A 609 -0.64 21.74 15.47
C ASN A 609 0.32 22.57 16.33
N ASP A 610 1.64 22.31 16.19
CA ASP A 610 2.71 23.02 16.91
C ASP A 610 3.05 24.38 16.28
N ALA A 611 2.56 24.68 15.06
CA ALA A 611 2.75 25.98 14.41
C ALA A 611 1.96 27.08 15.13
N LYS A 612 2.45 28.33 15.01
CA LYS A 612 1.71 29.51 15.49
C LYS A 612 0.37 29.63 14.80
N ASN A 613 -0.60 30.25 15.47
CA ASN A 613 -1.91 30.49 14.88
C ASN A 613 -1.88 31.74 13.98
N GLN A 614 -2.77 31.75 12.98
CA GLN A 614 -3.02 32.90 12.07
C GLN A 614 -1.77 33.43 11.37
N ILE A 615 -0.91 32.53 10.90
CA ILE A 615 0.34 32.90 10.23
C ILE A 615 0.36 32.62 8.73
N TYR A 616 -0.43 31.65 8.23
CA TYR A 616 -0.37 31.24 6.83
C TYR A 616 -1.42 31.91 5.98
N ASP A 617 -1.02 32.47 4.85
CA ASP A 617 -1.91 33.00 3.82
C ASP A 617 -2.50 31.86 2.98
N VAL A 618 -1.70 30.82 2.78
CA VAL A 618 -2.12 29.60 2.06
C VAL A 618 -1.62 28.36 2.79
N ILE A 619 -2.50 27.37 2.93
CA ILE A 619 -2.14 26.00 3.26
C ILE A 619 -2.46 25.14 2.04
N PHE A 620 -1.44 24.58 1.40
CA PHE A 620 -1.60 23.68 0.25
C PHE A 620 -1.44 22.23 0.69
N VAL A 621 -2.45 21.41 0.46
CA VAL A 621 -2.49 19.99 0.82
C VAL A 621 -2.26 19.15 -0.44
N ASP A 622 -1.05 18.59 -0.54
CA ASP A 622 -0.58 17.74 -1.65
C ASP A 622 0.10 16.47 -1.11
N ALA A 623 -0.49 15.88 -0.09
CA ALA A 623 0.07 14.73 0.62
C ALA A 623 -0.49 13.41 0.08
N PHE A 624 -0.22 13.09 -1.19
CA PHE A 624 -0.59 11.81 -1.77
C PHE A 624 0.57 10.83 -1.71
N SER A 625 0.31 9.64 -1.20
CA SER A 625 1.21 8.49 -1.28
C SER A 625 0.61 7.52 -2.31
N SER A 626 1.08 7.57 -3.56
CA SER A 626 0.63 6.67 -4.64
C SER A 626 -0.91 6.58 -4.77
N ASP A 627 -1.61 7.65 -5.10
CA ASP A 627 -3.08 7.75 -5.20
C ASP A 627 -3.86 7.44 -3.89
N ALA A 628 -3.17 7.25 -2.74
CA ALA A 628 -3.84 7.10 -1.45
C ALA A 628 -4.39 8.41 -0.94
N ILE A 629 -5.60 8.36 -0.40
CA ILE A 629 -6.19 9.51 0.28
C ILE A 629 -5.71 9.53 1.73
N PRO A 630 -5.00 10.56 2.19
CA PRO A 630 -4.73 10.74 3.60
C PRO A 630 -5.99 11.19 4.33
N THR A 631 -6.88 10.26 4.64
CA THR A 631 -8.24 10.53 5.13
C THR A 631 -8.26 11.46 6.35
N HIS A 632 -7.28 11.34 7.26
CA HIS A 632 -7.16 12.17 8.46
C HIS A 632 -6.81 13.64 8.18
N LEU A 633 -6.35 13.97 6.97
CA LEU A 633 -6.12 15.34 6.51
C LEU A 633 -7.36 16.01 5.89
N LEU A 634 -8.43 15.25 5.67
CA LEU A 634 -9.65 15.69 5.01
C LEU A 634 -10.87 15.73 5.95
N THR A 635 -10.68 15.45 7.25
CA THR A 635 -11.76 15.46 8.24
C THR A 635 -12.10 16.89 8.69
N LYS A 636 -13.30 17.04 9.25
CA LYS A 636 -13.75 18.32 9.83
C LYS A 636 -12.73 18.84 10.85
N GLU A 637 -12.20 17.97 11.70
CA GLU A 637 -11.22 18.34 12.73
C GLU A 637 -9.89 18.80 12.11
N ALA A 638 -9.49 18.24 10.94
CA ALA A 638 -8.35 18.73 10.19
C ALA A 638 -8.61 20.13 9.61
N LEU A 639 -9.81 20.35 9.02
CA LEU A 639 -10.20 21.67 8.52
C LEU A 639 -10.26 22.71 9.64
N ASP A 640 -10.74 22.35 10.83
CA ASP A 640 -10.77 23.22 12.01
C ASP A 640 -9.35 23.56 12.47
N LEU A 641 -8.40 22.60 12.46
CA LEU A 641 -6.99 22.85 12.73
C LEU A 641 -6.42 23.84 11.70
N TYR A 642 -6.59 23.60 10.40
CA TYR A 642 -6.07 24.46 9.34
C TYR A 642 -6.60 25.88 9.50
N GLN A 643 -7.89 26.05 9.83
CA GLN A 643 -8.46 27.36 10.10
C GLN A 643 -7.73 28.11 11.21
N THR A 644 -7.33 27.44 12.30
CA THR A 644 -6.58 28.11 13.38
C THR A 644 -5.22 28.63 12.94
N LYS A 645 -4.65 28.04 11.87
CA LYS A 645 -3.33 28.39 11.35
C LYS A 645 -3.35 29.41 10.22
N LEU A 646 -4.51 29.58 9.57
CA LEU A 646 -4.70 30.55 8.49
C LEU A 646 -4.89 31.96 9.03
N THR A 647 -4.42 32.93 8.24
CA THR A 647 -4.84 34.33 8.36
C THR A 647 -6.35 34.47 8.07
N PRO A 648 -7.02 35.58 8.46
CA PRO A 648 -8.48 35.73 8.28
C PRO A 648 -8.97 35.51 6.85
N ASP A 649 -8.21 35.95 5.84
CA ASP A 649 -8.50 35.77 4.41
C ASP A 649 -7.70 34.62 3.76
N GLY A 650 -7.12 33.77 4.58
CA GLY A 650 -6.31 32.66 4.12
C GLY A 650 -7.08 31.59 3.37
N THR A 651 -6.39 30.86 2.50
CA THR A 651 -6.98 29.84 1.62
C THR A 651 -6.36 28.48 1.89
N ILE A 652 -7.18 27.43 1.93
CA ILE A 652 -6.71 26.05 1.86
C ILE A 652 -6.90 25.56 0.44
N ILE A 653 -5.86 24.98 -0.14
CA ILE A 653 -5.91 24.38 -1.48
C ILE A 653 -5.65 22.88 -1.32
N PHE A 654 -6.44 22.08 -2.00
CA PHE A 654 -6.26 20.63 -2.09
C PHE A 654 -5.97 20.24 -3.52
N HIS A 655 -4.94 19.47 -3.75
CA HIS A 655 -4.77 18.72 -4.97
C HIS A 655 -5.74 17.55 -4.94
N ILE A 656 -6.63 17.44 -5.92
CA ILE A 656 -7.72 16.43 -5.93
C ILE A 656 -7.68 15.52 -7.16
N SER A 657 -6.61 15.61 -7.97
CA SER A 657 -6.40 14.68 -9.07
C SER A 657 -6.18 13.27 -8.50
N ASN A 658 -7.13 12.38 -8.68
CA ASN A 658 -7.05 11.01 -8.22
C ASN A 658 -7.70 10.08 -9.25
N ARG A 659 -7.08 8.92 -9.50
CA ARG A 659 -7.57 7.94 -10.49
C ARG A 659 -8.80 7.20 -10.03
N HIS A 660 -8.94 7.00 -8.72
CA HIS A 660 -9.88 6.06 -8.13
C HIS A 660 -10.98 6.74 -7.30
N TYR A 661 -10.73 7.93 -6.77
CA TYR A 661 -11.61 8.59 -5.82
C TYR A 661 -12.10 9.95 -6.30
N ASP A 662 -13.36 10.28 -6.01
CA ASP A 662 -13.91 11.62 -6.11
C ASP A 662 -13.65 12.40 -4.80
N ILE A 663 -12.45 12.97 -4.69
CA ILE A 663 -12.04 13.74 -3.51
C ILE A 663 -12.80 15.08 -3.43
N ALA A 664 -13.25 15.62 -4.55
CA ALA A 664 -14.05 16.85 -4.56
C ALA A 664 -15.33 16.69 -3.73
N SER A 665 -16.03 15.56 -3.86
CA SER A 665 -17.23 15.24 -3.07
C SER A 665 -16.93 15.20 -1.56
N VAL A 666 -15.78 14.66 -1.17
CA VAL A 666 -15.37 14.58 0.23
C VAL A 666 -15.11 15.97 0.81
N ILE A 667 -14.31 16.80 0.11
CA ILE A 667 -13.96 18.15 0.58
C ILE A 667 -15.21 19.00 0.67
N THR A 668 -16.02 18.99 -0.38
CA THR A 668 -17.22 19.81 -0.42
C THR A 668 -18.22 19.43 0.66
N SER A 669 -18.48 18.15 0.91
CA SER A 669 -19.37 17.71 1.99
C SER A 669 -18.82 18.07 3.38
N THR A 670 -17.51 17.95 3.58
CA THR A 670 -16.87 18.24 4.88
C THR A 670 -16.82 19.76 5.14
N ALA A 671 -16.67 20.58 4.10
CA ALA A 671 -16.59 22.04 4.18
C ALA A 671 -17.92 22.77 4.32
N LEU A 672 -19.05 22.13 3.98
CA LEU A 672 -20.39 22.67 3.62
C LEU A 672 -20.93 23.81 4.51
N ASN A 673 -20.72 23.79 5.80
CA ASN A 673 -21.37 24.73 6.72
C ASN A 673 -20.53 25.99 7.01
N LYS A 674 -19.23 25.93 6.81
CA LYS A 674 -18.27 26.92 7.30
C LYS A 674 -17.45 27.58 6.19
N TRP A 675 -17.33 26.89 5.05
CA TRP A 675 -16.45 27.26 3.97
C TRP A 675 -17.19 27.45 2.65
N ASP A 676 -16.71 28.40 1.84
CA ASP A 676 -17.01 28.46 0.42
C ASP A 676 -15.99 27.63 -0.35
N VAL A 677 -16.46 26.85 -1.31
CA VAL A 677 -15.67 25.87 -2.04
C VAL A 677 -15.57 26.27 -3.51
N TYR A 678 -14.34 26.25 -4.02
CA TYR A 678 -14.02 26.61 -5.41
C TYR A 678 -13.25 25.44 -6.07
N GLY A 679 -13.60 25.13 -7.31
CA GLY A 679 -12.92 24.13 -8.12
C GLY A 679 -12.13 24.75 -9.27
N PHE A 680 -11.03 24.14 -9.65
CA PHE A 680 -10.28 24.47 -10.85
C PHE A 680 -9.83 23.17 -11.54
N ALA A 681 -10.19 23.04 -12.82
CA ALA A 681 -9.68 22.01 -13.71
C ALA A 681 -8.79 22.68 -14.77
N THR A 682 -7.59 22.20 -14.95
CA THR A 682 -6.71 22.69 -16.03
C THR A 682 -7.34 22.31 -17.37
N PRO A 683 -7.65 23.26 -18.28
CA PRO A 683 -8.22 22.89 -19.57
C PRO A 683 -7.19 22.09 -20.40
N PRO A 684 -7.54 20.91 -20.93
CA PRO A 684 -6.59 20.07 -21.67
C PRO A 684 -5.97 20.78 -22.88
N ASP A 685 -6.76 21.58 -23.58
CA ASP A 685 -6.35 22.32 -24.79
C ASP A 685 -5.35 23.44 -24.53
N THR A 686 -5.12 23.81 -23.26
CA THR A 686 -4.19 24.88 -22.86
C THR A 686 -2.85 24.34 -22.36
N LEU A 687 -2.70 23.03 -22.26
CA LEU A 687 -1.49 22.38 -21.75
C LEU A 687 -0.35 22.51 -22.77
N GLN A 688 0.77 22.98 -22.26
CA GLN A 688 2.05 23.07 -22.99
C GLN A 688 2.96 21.90 -22.60
N ALA A 689 4.13 21.82 -23.21
CA ALA A 689 5.15 20.85 -22.84
C ALA A 689 5.45 20.92 -21.33
N PHE A 690 5.57 19.76 -20.66
CA PHE A 690 5.81 19.60 -19.22
C PHE A 690 4.69 20.10 -18.30
N GLN A 691 3.49 20.26 -18.84
CA GLN A 691 2.31 20.62 -18.06
C GLN A 691 1.32 19.46 -18.08
N ASP A 692 0.87 19.05 -16.91
CA ASP A 692 -0.10 17.97 -16.74
C ASP A 692 -1.48 18.53 -16.39
N PHE A 693 -2.50 17.79 -16.77
CA PHE A 693 -3.85 18.02 -16.29
C PHE A 693 -3.93 17.88 -14.78
N ALA A 694 -4.57 18.83 -14.13
CA ALA A 694 -4.76 18.78 -12.69
C ALA A 694 -6.13 19.30 -12.27
N LEU A 695 -6.66 18.69 -11.22
CA LEU A 695 -7.86 19.11 -10.52
C LEU A 695 -7.49 19.61 -9.13
N PHE A 696 -7.99 20.78 -8.80
CA PHE A 696 -7.77 21.40 -7.50
C PHE A 696 -9.09 21.88 -6.90
N CYS A 697 -9.14 21.86 -5.58
CA CYS A 697 -10.23 22.41 -4.79
C CYS A 697 -9.64 23.43 -3.82
N ALA A 698 -10.16 24.65 -3.79
CA ALA A 698 -9.81 25.65 -2.82
C ALA A 698 -10.99 25.92 -1.89
N ILE A 699 -10.72 26.09 -0.60
CA ILE A 699 -11.74 26.47 0.37
C ILE A 699 -11.30 27.75 1.12
N ARG A 700 -12.26 28.62 1.37
CA ARG A 700 -12.09 29.87 2.11
C ARG A 700 -13.27 30.06 3.06
N LEU A 701 -13.06 30.69 4.20
CA LEU A 701 -14.15 30.93 5.15
C LEU A 701 -15.31 31.69 4.48
N LYS A 702 -16.54 31.33 4.81
CA LYS A 702 -17.72 32.05 4.33
C LYS A 702 -17.62 33.55 4.65
N ASN A 703 -18.03 34.35 3.71
CA ASN A 703 -17.98 35.82 3.76
C ASN A 703 -16.56 36.45 3.63
N SER A 704 -15.52 35.66 3.38
CA SER A 704 -14.20 36.19 3.00
C SER A 704 -14.24 36.70 1.54
N ASN A 705 -13.42 37.70 1.23
CA ASN A 705 -13.28 38.16 -0.15
C ASN A 705 -12.61 37.08 -1.02
N SER A 706 -13.31 36.59 -2.02
CA SER A 706 -12.84 35.56 -2.95
C SER A 706 -12.73 36.02 -4.39
N SER A 707 -12.75 37.35 -4.62
CA SER A 707 -12.64 37.94 -5.96
C SER A 707 -11.33 37.56 -6.68
N ASP A 708 -10.26 37.42 -5.94
CA ASP A 708 -8.91 36.97 -6.42
C ASP A 708 -8.96 35.56 -6.99
N LEU A 709 -9.66 34.62 -6.32
CA LEU A 709 -9.84 33.26 -6.80
C LEU A 709 -10.69 33.25 -8.09
N ILE A 710 -11.82 33.95 -8.10
CA ILE A 710 -12.73 34.01 -9.25
C ILE A 710 -12.01 34.65 -10.46
N ASN A 711 -11.28 35.74 -10.26
CA ASN A 711 -10.52 36.41 -11.31
C ASN A 711 -9.35 35.54 -11.84
N SER A 712 -8.86 34.61 -11.02
CA SER A 712 -7.82 33.64 -11.40
C SER A 712 -8.39 32.41 -12.13
N GLY A 713 -9.70 32.33 -12.33
CA GLY A 713 -10.39 31.26 -13.06
C GLY A 713 -10.95 30.12 -12.20
N TRP A 714 -10.93 30.28 -10.87
CA TRP A 714 -11.60 29.34 -9.99
C TRP A 714 -13.12 29.53 -10.05
N ARG A 715 -13.88 28.46 -9.99
CA ARG A 715 -15.34 28.46 -10.09
C ARG A 715 -15.97 27.99 -8.78
N PRO A 716 -16.98 28.72 -8.25
CA PRO A 716 -17.72 28.25 -7.08
C PRO A 716 -18.36 26.89 -7.34
N MET A 717 -18.24 25.98 -6.37
CA MET A 717 -18.82 24.64 -6.42
C MET A 717 -20.16 24.56 -5.66
N ALA A 718 -20.86 25.67 -5.49
CA ALA A 718 -22.13 25.75 -4.74
C ALA A 718 -23.23 24.80 -5.26
N ASN A 719 -23.21 24.46 -6.54
CA ASN A 719 -24.18 23.56 -7.18
C ASN A 719 -23.73 22.10 -7.24
N TYR A 720 -22.58 21.80 -6.66
CA TYR A 720 -22.12 20.42 -6.59
C TYR A 720 -22.99 19.65 -5.59
N GLN A 721 -23.91 18.83 -6.09
CA GLN A 721 -24.85 18.09 -5.23
C GLN A 721 -24.12 17.00 -4.46
N TYR A 722 -24.12 17.13 -3.13
CA TYR A 722 -23.48 16.19 -2.23
C TYR A 722 -24.39 15.03 -1.91
N LYS A 723 -23.86 13.83 -2.09
CA LYS A 723 -24.51 12.59 -1.67
C LYS A 723 -23.87 12.00 -0.42
N SER A 724 -22.68 12.50 0.02
CA SER A 724 -21.95 11.95 1.14
C SER A 724 -22.11 12.73 2.44
N LYS A 725 -21.97 12.03 3.58
CA LYS A 725 -21.87 12.67 4.90
C LYS A 725 -20.49 13.31 5.05
N PRO A 726 -20.39 14.45 5.79
CA PRO A 726 -19.11 15.04 6.14
C PRO A 726 -18.18 14.04 6.84
N TRP A 727 -16.90 14.03 6.46
CA TRP A 727 -15.91 13.23 7.15
C TRP A 727 -15.47 13.87 8.45
N SER A 728 -15.35 13.07 9.49
CA SER A 728 -14.81 13.45 10.80
C SER A 728 -13.87 12.36 11.30
N ASP A 729 -13.12 12.62 12.37
CA ASP A 729 -12.29 11.58 12.99
C ASP A 729 -13.14 10.41 13.51
N ASP A 730 -14.41 10.67 13.82
CA ASP A 730 -15.37 9.64 14.19
C ASP A 730 -15.96 8.89 12.97
N TYR A 731 -16.20 9.59 11.85
CA TYR A 731 -16.88 9.03 10.68
C TYR A 731 -16.11 9.29 9.39
N ILE A 732 -15.73 8.21 8.70
CA ILE A 732 -15.11 8.22 7.37
C ILE A 732 -15.76 7.10 6.55
N ASN A 733 -16.14 7.40 5.31
CA ASN A 733 -16.64 6.41 4.36
C ASN A 733 -15.79 6.43 3.09
N THR A 734 -14.85 5.48 2.99
CA THR A 734 -13.91 5.41 1.85
C THR A 734 -14.53 4.78 0.60
N LEU A 735 -15.67 4.10 0.72
CA LEU A 735 -16.34 3.48 -0.42
C LEU A 735 -17.14 4.48 -1.27
N GLU A 736 -17.73 5.51 -0.65
CA GLU A 736 -18.53 6.50 -1.36
C GLU A 736 -17.75 7.23 -2.47
N PRO A 737 -16.57 7.83 -2.19
CA PRO A 737 -15.81 8.52 -3.23
C PRO A 737 -15.34 7.57 -4.35
N LEU A 738 -15.11 6.30 -4.05
CA LEU A 738 -14.80 5.27 -5.03
C LEU A 738 -16.01 4.98 -5.94
N TYR A 739 -17.20 4.86 -5.35
CA TYR A 739 -18.44 4.62 -6.06
C TYR A 739 -18.78 5.76 -7.03
N PHE A 740 -18.72 7.01 -6.58
CA PHE A 740 -19.05 8.17 -7.42
C PHE A 740 -18.13 8.30 -8.63
N LYS A 741 -16.85 7.95 -8.51
CA LYS A 741 -15.90 7.99 -9.62
C LYS A 741 -16.25 7.01 -10.75
N PHE A 742 -16.86 5.87 -10.43
CA PHE A 742 -17.14 4.80 -11.39
C PHE A 742 -18.59 4.78 -11.93
N ILE A 743 -19.54 5.32 -11.21
CA ILE A 743 -20.96 5.20 -11.55
C ILE A 743 -21.54 6.50 -12.11
N ASP A 744 -21.08 7.67 -11.66
CA ASP A 744 -21.57 8.96 -12.15
C ASP A 744 -20.84 9.45 -13.43
N LYS A 745 -20.07 8.57 -14.10
CA LYS A 745 -19.56 8.73 -15.46
C LYS A 745 -20.55 8.13 -16.44
#